data_c7513fd0ae03a9b0c2e1fb66427070a3
#
_entry.id   c7513fd0ae03a9b0c2e1fb66427070a3
#
_cell.length_a   1.000
_cell.length_b   1.000
_cell.length_c   1.000
_cell.angle_alpha   90.00
_cell.angle_beta   90.00
_cell.angle_gamma   90.00
#
_symmetry.space_group_name_H-M   'P 1'
#
loop_
_entity.id
_entity.type
_entity.pdbx_description
1 polymer ?
#
loop_
_entity_poly.entity_id
_entity_poly.type
_entity_poly.pdbx_seq_one_letter_code
_entity_poly.pdbx_strand_id
1 'polypeptide(L)'
;MKTFWKILPWLFVALFATEIAAVMAPKKDGEFHIREFGRLPVLLNGRVQPFDSIARNSLLQIRSTGDAPLEIVPSWQFWHHPRKLKATEWLLEVMLRPEQADDRPIFLIHHPELIGELKLEDSGIEQSGLHYYTYNELKSAREVVHEQAVHISENDKDEKEWTTVQKQTMKLENSLGLYERLKNSLRPQSSDDFAKDLEDFKKAIGPVVAAIRANSDGKNDEALRRLVEPIRKPLNDFQLMAQVAYPLIVPPIHPDVSRDEWKNAGASLIESAQTGEFQPAMNFFAAMATAYRHDQPETFNRAVTDYQNWLGRDFKGELKKGRAEFYYNDIKAFLHALIIYLAAFVLAGASLVVYSLSPNVSESLRRSSFYLILLAGVFHTFGLVFRMVLEGRPPVTNLYSSAIFIGWGAMILGLVLERIYRLGIGNAVASLAGFVTLLIAHNLALGGDTMEMLRAVLDTNFWLATHVVVVTLGYASTFVAGLLAILFIFLGLFTPILSRKLAPRNASTAKAAGSVASSRSGAKTGAKSAVETGQTEVGKALTKMVYGVVCFATLFSFVGTVLGGIWADQSWGRFWGWDPKENGALIIVLWNATILHARWGGLIRERGLVTMAVFGNIVTSFSWFGVNMLGIGLHSYGFMDAAFKWLMAFIASQLVIIALGLLPLHLWTSFRRTAKPPAAGGRAGRPAPAVT
;
A
#
# COMPACT_ATOMS: atom_id res chain seq x y z
N MET A 1 25.89 19.73 27.39
CA MET A 1 24.55 19.89 26.75
C MET A 1 24.59 20.35 25.29
N LYS A 2 25.35 21.40 24.90
CA LYS A 2 25.36 21.87 23.47
C LYS A 2 25.85 20.83 22.48
N THR A 3 26.79 19.96 22.86
CA THR A 3 27.30 18.87 21.99
C THR A 3 26.28 17.77 21.77
N PHE A 4 25.52 17.38 22.79
CA PHE A 4 24.46 16.37 22.70
C PHE A 4 23.42 16.72 21.62
N TRP A 5 22.93 17.98 21.64
CA TRP A 5 21.94 18.42 20.64
C TRP A 5 22.46 18.44 19.20
N LYS A 6 23.77 18.47 18.98
CA LYS A 6 24.37 18.33 17.64
C LYS A 6 24.44 16.87 17.18
N ILE A 7 24.58 15.93 18.11
CA ILE A 7 24.72 14.49 17.84
C ILE A 7 23.36 13.81 17.72
N LEU A 8 22.33 14.31 18.42
CA LEU A 8 21.00 13.72 18.47
C LEU A 8 20.40 13.34 17.09
N PRO A 9 20.48 14.18 16.03
CA PRO A 9 19.97 13.79 14.72
C PRO A 9 20.64 12.52 14.16
N TRP A 10 21.92 12.36 14.37
CA TRP A 10 22.67 11.20 13.91
C TRP A 10 22.38 9.95 14.72
N LEU A 11 22.06 10.08 16.01
CA LEU A 11 21.60 8.94 16.83
C LEU A 11 20.27 8.37 16.32
N PHE A 12 19.31 9.23 15.98
CA PHE A 12 18.05 8.77 15.36
C PHE A 12 18.29 8.11 14.01
N VAL A 13 19.12 8.71 13.16
CA VAL A 13 19.45 8.11 11.83
C VAL A 13 20.14 6.76 12.02
N ALA A 14 21.11 6.65 12.93
CA ALA A 14 21.80 5.40 13.20
C ALA A 14 20.84 4.31 13.70
N LEU A 15 19.93 4.66 14.63
CA LEU A 15 18.92 3.73 15.15
C LEU A 15 18.07 3.12 14.02
N PHE A 16 17.44 3.97 13.21
CA PHE A 16 16.57 3.50 12.14
C PHE A 16 17.34 2.89 10.94
N ALA A 17 18.55 3.37 10.66
CA ALA A 17 19.41 2.74 9.65
C ALA A 17 19.84 1.32 10.05
N THR A 18 20.11 1.09 11.34
CA THR A 18 20.42 -0.23 11.89
C THR A 18 19.20 -1.16 11.77
N GLU A 19 18.00 -0.66 12.07
CA GLU A 19 16.74 -1.40 11.87
C GLU A 19 16.54 -1.78 10.40
N ILE A 20 16.69 -0.83 9.47
CA ILE A 20 16.60 -1.11 8.03
C ILE A 20 17.63 -2.17 7.62
N ALA A 21 18.89 -2.04 8.07
CA ALA A 21 19.94 -3.01 7.76
C ALA A 21 19.62 -4.41 8.28
N ALA A 22 19.04 -4.53 9.49
CA ALA A 22 18.59 -5.79 10.07
C ALA A 22 17.45 -6.44 9.26
N VAL A 23 16.51 -5.64 8.77
CA VAL A 23 15.40 -6.11 7.93
C VAL A 23 15.89 -6.59 6.56
N MET A 24 16.86 -5.90 5.97
CA MET A 24 17.45 -6.26 4.67
C MET A 24 18.41 -7.45 4.76
N ALA A 25 18.87 -7.83 5.94
CA ALA A 25 19.79 -8.95 6.12
C ALA A 25 19.11 -10.28 5.77
N PRO A 26 19.84 -11.21 5.11
CA PRO A 26 19.33 -12.54 4.81
C PRO A 26 18.94 -13.29 6.08
N LYS A 27 17.70 -13.77 6.11
CA LYS A 27 17.19 -14.61 7.21
C LYS A 27 17.44 -16.07 6.89
N LYS A 28 17.84 -16.84 7.90
CA LYS A 28 18.06 -18.29 7.77
C LYS A 28 16.73 -19.04 7.77
N ASP A 29 16.69 -20.18 7.09
CA ASP A 29 15.62 -21.15 7.19
C ASP A 29 15.73 -21.97 8.49
N GLY A 30 14.61 -22.60 8.89
CA GLY A 30 14.58 -23.61 9.95
C GLY A 30 15.07 -24.98 9.45
N GLU A 31 14.58 -26.04 10.09
CA GLU A 31 14.88 -27.44 9.68
C GLU A 31 14.41 -27.70 8.25
N PHE A 32 13.17 -27.29 7.93
CA PHE A 32 12.68 -27.25 6.56
C PHE A 32 13.04 -25.94 5.89
N HIS A 33 13.55 -25.99 4.66
CA HIS A 33 13.86 -24.80 3.86
C HIS A 33 12.59 -24.17 3.26
N ILE A 34 11.66 -23.76 4.13
CA ILE A 34 10.35 -23.23 3.73
C ILE A 34 10.48 -21.91 2.96
N ARG A 35 11.48 -21.09 3.30
CA ARG A 35 11.76 -19.85 2.57
C ARG A 35 12.24 -20.12 1.16
N GLU A 36 13.07 -21.14 0.97
CA GLU A 36 13.53 -21.57 -0.36
C GLU A 36 12.37 -22.12 -1.20
N PHE A 37 11.45 -22.91 -0.59
CA PHE A 37 10.21 -23.32 -1.24
C PHE A 37 9.35 -22.10 -1.61
N GLY A 38 9.19 -21.14 -0.70
CA GLY A 38 8.43 -19.89 -0.93
C GLY A 38 8.94 -19.05 -2.10
N ARG A 39 10.21 -19.20 -2.51
CA ARG A 39 10.85 -18.51 -3.64
C ARG A 39 10.58 -19.17 -5.00
N LEU A 40 10.03 -20.37 -5.02
CA LEU A 40 9.75 -21.09 -6.27
C LEU A 40 8.69 -20.36 -7.08
N PRO A 41 8.92 -20.17 -8.39
CA PRO A 41 7.98 -19.46 -9.25
C PRO A 41 6.76 -20.31 -9.57
N VAL A 42 5.61 -19.65 -9.64
CA VAL A 42 4.32 -20.18 -10.12
C VAL A 42 3.66 -19.16 -11.01
N LEU A 43 2.81 -19.60 -11.93
CA LEU A 43 2.01 -18.71 -12.78
C LEU A 43 0.58 -18.62 -12.22
N LEU A 44 0.11 -17.40 -11.97
CA LEU A 44 -1.25 -17.14 -11.54
C LEU A 44 -1.74 -15.82 -12.11
N ASN A 45 -2.95 -15.82 -12.67
CA ASN A 45 -3.57 -14.65 -13.29
C ASN A 45 -2.66 -13.97 -14.34
N GLY A 46 -1.95 -14.77 -15.14
CA GLY A 46 -1.04 -14.29 -16.18
C GLY A 46 0.31 -13.74 -15.67
N ARG A 47 0.59 -13.85 -14.36
CA ARG A 47 1.80 -13.32 -13.72
C ARG A 47 2.62 -14.42 -13.06
N VAL A 48 3.93 -14.47 -13.38
CA VAL A 48 4.89 -15.28 -12.63
C VAL A 48 5.17 -14.60 -11.29
N GLN A 49 4.93 -15.32 -10.21
CA GLN A 49 5.12 -14.88 -8.82
C GLN A 49 5.60 -16.04 -7.94
N PRO A 50 6.17 -15.80 -6.75
CA PRO A 50 6.60 -16.87 -5.85
C PRO A 50 5.42 -17.49 -5.08
N PHE A 51 5.59 -18.73 -4.59
CA PHE A 51 4.62 -19.36 -3.68
C PHE A 51 4.32 -18.49 -2.45
N ASP A 52 5.29 -17.73 -1.93
CA ASP A 52 5.10 -16.79 -0.83
C ASP A 52 4.03 -15.72 -1.12
N SER A 53 3.98 -15.20 -2.35
CA SER A 53 2.94 -14.24 -2.76
C SER A 53 1.56 -14.91 -2.78
N ILE A 54 1.46 -16.14 -3.31
CA ILE A 54 0.21 -16.91 -3.27
C ILE A 54 -0.24 -17.11 -1.82
N ALA A 55 0.67 -17.56 -0.95
CA ALA A 55 0.39 -17.82 0.45
C ALA A 55 -0.13 -16.57 1.18
N ARG A 56 0.56 -15.44 1.02
CA ARG A 56 0.19 -14.15 1.65
C ARG A 56 -1.16 -13.65 1.16
N ASN A 57 -1.35 -13.63 -0.16
CA ASN A 57 -2.57 -13.11 -0.76
C ASN A 57 -3.78 -13.99 -0.42
N SER A 58 -3.62 -15.31 -0.45
CA SER A 58 -4.69 -16.25 -0.07
C SER A 58 -5.07 -16.10 1.42
N LEU A 59 -4.09 -16.00 2.31
CA LEU A 59 -4.33 -15.83 3.73
C LEU A 59 -4.97 -14.47 4.05
N LEU A 60 -4.58 -13.39 3.34
CA LEU A 60 -5.23 -12.09 3.45
C LEU A 60 -6.70 -12.15 3.00
N GLN A 61 -7.02 -12.86 1.92
CA GLN A 61 -8.40 -13.01 1.45
C GLN A 61 -9.27 -13.80 2.44
N ILE A 62 -8.73 -14.89 2.99
CA ILE A 62 -9.48 -15.78 3.90
C ILE A 62 -9.59 -15.16 5.30
N ARG A 63 -8.45 -14.71 5.86
CA ARG A 63 -8.32 -14.29 7.27
C ARG A 63 -8.25 -12.79 7.49
N SER A 64 -7.97 -12.01 6.44
CA SER A 64 -7.66 -10.56 6.50
C SER A 64 -6.39 -10.24 7.34
N THR A 65 -5.49 -11.22 7.53
CA THR A 65 -4.19 -11.07 8.20
C THR A 65 -3.13 -11.88 7.45
N GLY A 66 -1.86 -11.52 7.62
CA GLY A 66 -0.74 -12.19 6.94
C GLY A 66 -0.17 -13.41 7.66
N ASP A 67 -0.74 -13.83 8.80
CA ASP A 67 -0.28 -14.95 9.62
C ASP A 67 -1.47 -15.84 10.02
N ALA A 68 -1.24 -17.17 10.15
CA ALA A 68 -2.20 -18.09 10.72
C ALA A 68 -1.87 -18.40 12.20
N PRO A 69 -2.86 -18.61 13.08
CA PRO A 69 -2.59 -18.93 14.47
C PRO A 69 -2.07 -20.36 14.60
N LEU A 70 -1.00 -20.54 15.36
CA LEU A 70 -0.52 -21.84 15.82
C LEU A 70 -1.07 -22.16 17.20
N GLU A 71 -1.25 -21.12 18.02
CA GLU A 71 -1.78 -21.19 19.39
C GLU A 71 -2.96 -20.23 19.52
N ILE A 72 -3.96 -20.68 20.27
CA ILE A 72 -5.12 -19.87 20.61
C ILE A 72 -4.92 -19.38 22.04
N VAL A 73 -4.80 -18.06 22.19
CA VAL A 73 -4.59 -17.41 23.48
C VAL A 73 -5.81 -16.58 23.83
N PRO A 74 -6.41 -16.76 25.03
CA PRO A 74 -7.53 -15.93 25.48
C PRO A 74 -7.20 -14.44 25.50
N SER A 75 -8.14 -13.58 25.15
CA SER A 75 -7.98 -12.12 25.01
C SER A 75 -7.45 -11.44 26.27
N TRP A 76 -7.66 -12.00 27.46
CA TRP A 76 -7.18 -11.46 28.73
C TRP A 76 -5.67 -11.66 28.98
N GLN A 77 -5.02 -12.56 28.19
CA GLN A 77 -3.56 -12.82 28.28
C GLN A 77 -2.78 -11.91 27.29
N PHE A 78 -2.99 -10.60 27.33
CA PHE A 78 -2.37 -9.63 26.42
C PHE A 78 -0.83 -9.56 26.48
N TRP A 79 -0.20 -10.14 27.52
CA TRP A 79 1.25 -10.27 27.66
C TRP A 79 1.83 -11.51 26.98
N HIS A 80 0.99 -12.49 26.62
CA HIS A 80 1.43 -13.67 25.88
C HIS A 80 1.38 -13.41 24.36
N HIS A 81 2.50 -13.60 23.70
CA HIS A 81 2.58 -13.48 22.25
C HIS A 81 2.39 -14.87 21.64
N PRO A 82 1.21 -15.21 21.10
CA PRO A 82 0.94 -16.53 20.55
C PRO A 82 1.86 -16.80 19.37
N ARG A 83 2.33 -18.04 19.27
CA ARG A 83 3.08 -18.48 18.10
C ARG A 83 2.16 -18.48 16.88
N LYS A 84 2.72 -18.04 15.74
CA LYS A 84 2.01 -17.91 14.47
C LYS A 84 2.80 -18.61 13.38
N LEU A 85 2.07 -19.23 12.46
CA LEU A 85 2.61 -19.71 11.21
C LEU A 85 2.72 -18.55 10.23
N LYS A 86 3.83 -18.46 9.55
CA LYS A 86 3.97 -17.57 8.39
C LYS A 86 3.11 -18.09 7.24
N ALA A 87 2.75 -17.19 6.32
CA ALA A 87 1.87 -17.54 5.22
C ALA A 87 2.36 -18.75 4.41
N THR A 88 3.66 -18.85 4.10
CA THR A 88 4.22 -19.98 3.34
C THR A 88 4.19 -21.29 4.14
N GLU A 89 4.40 -21.25 5.46
CA GLU A 89 4.26 -22.41 6.36
C GLU A 89 2.82 -22.91 6.36
N TRP A 90 1.86 -21.98 6.52
CA TRP A 90 0.44 -22.28 6.45
C TRP A 90 0.06 -22.88 5.07
N LEU A 91 0.56 -22.31 3.98
CA LEU A 91 0.26 -22.85 2.64
C LEU A 91 0.74 -24.28 2.47
N LEU A 92 1.94 -24.61 2.97
CA LEU A 92 2.46 -25.97 2.96
C LEU A 92 1.60 -26.92 3.80
N GLU A 93 1.10 -26.49 4.98
CA GLU A 93 0.15 -27.29 5.75
C GLU A 93 -1.14 -27.55 4.93
N VAL A 94 -1.72 -26.52 4.33
CA VAL A 94 -2.96 -26.66 3.52
C VAL A 94 -2.77 -27.65 2.38
N MET A 95 -1.66 -27.55 1.66
CA MET A 95 -1.39 -28.38 0.48
C MET A 95 -0.97 -29.82 0.85
N LEU A 96 -0.24 -30.00 1.95
CA LEU A 96 0.45 -31.27 2.23
C LEU A 96 -0.03 -31.98 3.51
N ARG A 97 -0.52 -31.25 4.51
CA ARG A 97 -1.06 -31.76 5.77
C ARG A 97 -2.45 -31.19 6.07
N PRO A 98 -3.44 -31.36 5.15
CA PRO A 98 -4.74 -30.72 5.27
C PRO A 98 -5.46 -31.08 6.57
N GLU A 99 -5.22 -32.25 7.14
CA GLU A 99 -5.75 -32.67 8.43
C GLU A 99 -5.35 -31.76 9.60
N GLN A 100 -4.17 -31.12 9.53
CA GLN A 100 -3.73 -30.14 10.53
C GLN A 100 -4.24 -28.73 10.16
N ALA A 101 -4.23 -28.40 8.88
CA ALA A 101 -4.66 -27.10 8.40
C ALA A 101 -6.17 -26.87 8.56
N ASP A 102 -6.99 -27.94 8.43
CA ASP A 102 -8.45 -27.91 8.58
C ASP A 102 -8.91 -27.53 10.00
N ASP A 103 -8.06 -27.73 11.01
CA ASP A 103 -8.29 -27.34 12.41
C ASP A 103 -7.79 -25.93 12.75
N ARG A 104 -7.22 -25.19 11.79
CA ARG A 104 -6.80 -23.81 12.01
C ARG A 104 -7.98 -22.84 11.89
N PRO A 105 -8.22 -21.96 12.88
CA PRO A 105 -9.28 -20.95 12.84
C PRO A 105 -8.86 -19.77 11.95
N ILE A 106 -9.09 -19.93 10.65
CA ILE A 106 -8.66 -18.94 9.63
C ILE A 106 -9.81 -18.26 8.92
N PHE A 107 -11.03 -18.80 8.94
CA PHE A 107 -12.17 -18.23 8.24
C PHE A 107 -12.83 -17.14 9.08
N LEU A 108 -12.74 -15.91 8.63
CA LEU A 108 -13.33 -14.75 9.28
C LEU A 108 -14.79 -14.59 8.88
N ILE A 109 -15.72 -14.74 9.85
CA ILE A 109 -17.13 -14.42 9.68
C ILE A 109 -17.48 -13.31 10.69
N HIS A 110 -17.86 -12.14 10.19
CA HIS A 110 -18.03 -10.95 11.05
C HIS A 110 -19.49 -10.53 11.25
N HIS A 111 -20.43 -11.07 10.45
CA HIS A 111 -21.83 -10.66 10.50
C HIS A 111 -22.67 -11.58 11.40
N PRO A 112 -23.29 -11.05 12.48
CA PRO A 112 -24.05 -11.89 13.42
C PRO A 112 -25.21 -12.66 12.77
N GLU A 113 -25.90 -12.05 11.80
CA GLU A 113 -27.02 -12.66 11.08
C GLU A 113 -26.54 -13.89 10.30
N LEU A 114 -25.40 -13.78 9.58
CA LEU A 114 -24.81 -14.94 8.88
C LEU A 114 -24.38 -16.05 9.85
N ILE A 115 -23.83 -15.68 11.01
CA ILE A 115 -23.46 -16.66 12.06
C ILE A 115 -24.72 -17.42 12.52
N GLY A 116 -25.85 -16.71 12.75
CA GLY A 116 -27.12 -17.30 13.13
C GLY A 116 -27.74 -18.20 12.06
N GLU A 117 -27.73 -17.74 10.77
CA GLU A 117 -28.23 -18.54 9.64
C GLU A 117 -27.46 -19.84 9.46
N LEU A 118 -26.14 -19.81 9.68
CA LEU A 118 -25.26 -20.98 9.59
C LEU A 118 -25.21 -21.82 10.87
N LYS A 119 -25.90 -21.41 11.95
CA LYS A 119 -25.92 -22.08 13.28
C LYS A 119 -24.54 -22.28 13.88
N LEU A 120 -23.72 -21.21 13.82
CA LEU A 120 -22.33 -21.21 14.26
C LEU A 120 -22.10 -20.44 15.58
N GLU A 121 -23.19 -20.09 16.32
CA GLU A 121 -23.11 -19.27 17.55
C GLU A 121 -22.24 -19.89 18.65
N ASP A 122 -22.30 -21.23 18.76
CA ASP A 122 -21.59 -21.99 19.80
C ASP A 122 -20.20 -22.49 19.35
N SER A 123 -19.77 -22.11 18.16
CA SER A 123 -18.50 -22.54 17.56
C SER A 123 -17.59 -21.35 17.21
N GLY A 124 -16.36 -21.67 16.81
CA GLY A 124 -15.39 -20.65 16.45
C GLY A 124 -14.68 -20.01 17.65
N ILE A 125 -13.81 -19.07 17.35
CA ILE A 125 -12.95 -18.40 18.33
C ILE A 125 -13.02 -16.91 18.15
N GLU A 126 -13.28 -16.19 19.23
CA GLU A 126 -13.21 -14.73 19.24
C GLU A 126 -11.77 -14.26 19.48
N GLN A 127 -11.25 -13.48 18.54
CA GLN A 127 -9.95 -12.84 18.68
C GLN A 127 -10.06 -11.35 18.30
N SER A 128 -9.79 -10.48 19.26
CA SER A 128 -9.87 -9.01 19.08
C SER A 128 -11.25 -8.50 18.58
N GLY A 129 -12.32 -9.12 19.03
CA GLY A 129 -13.70 -8.78 18.64
C GLY A 129 -14.11 -9.31 17.26
N LEU A 130 -13.32 -10.21 16.67
CA LEU A 130 -13.61 -10.88 15.41
C LEU A 130 -13.72 -12.39 15.64
N HIS A 131 -14.69 -13.03 14.97
CA HIS A 131 -14.92 -14.46 15.05
C HIS A 131 -14.24 -15.20 13.91
N TYR A 132 -13.46 -16.21 14.26
CA TYR A 132 -12.73 -17.08 13.32
C TYR A 132 -13.15 -18.52 13.50
N TYR A 133 -13.35 -19.20 12.38
CA TYR A 133 -13.80 -20.58 12.32
C TYR A 133 -12.77 -21.47 11.63
N THR A 134 -12.76 -22.74 11.97
CA THR A 134 -11.97 -23.76 11.30
C THR A 134 -12.72 -24.28 10.06
N TYR A 135 -11.99 -24.89 9.12
CA TYR A 135 -12.63 -25.54 7.98
C TYR A 135 -13.55 -26.69 8.42
N ASN A 136 -13.16 -27.46 9.47
CA ASN A 136 -13.94 -28.56 10.01
C ASN A 136 -15.27 -28.11 10.60
N GLU A 137 -15.32 -26.98 11.30
CA GLU A 137 -16.58 -26.39 11.81
C GLU A 137 -17.51 -25.93 10.66
N LEU A 138 -16.95 -25.47 9.54
CA LEU A 138 -17.72 -24.97 8.41
C LEU A 138 -18.19 -26.06 7.44
N LYS A 139 -17.75 -27.32 7.59
CA LYS A 139 -18.15 -28.43 6.70
C LYS A 139 -19.67 -28.62 6.64
N SER A 140 -20.36 -28.55 7.77
CA SER A 140 -21.81 -28.69 7.84
C SER A 140 -22.58 -27.52 7.21
N ALA A 141 -22.00 -26.33 7.21
CA ALA A 141 -22.57 -25.12 6.63
C ALA A 141 -22.24 -24.95 5.13
N ARG A 142 -21.32 -25.74 4.58
CA ARG A 142 -20.76 -25.58 3.23
C ARG A 142 -21.82 -25.56 2.14
N GLU A 143 -22.76 -26.50 2.19
CA GLU A 143 -23.83 -26.62 1.21
C GLU A 143 -24.77 -25.40 1.25
N VAL A 144 -25.16 -24.98 2.46
CA VAL A 144 -26.00 -23.80 2.66
C VAL A 144 -25.35 -22.53 2.13
N VAL A 145 -24.05 -22.34 2.41
CA VAL A 145 -23.29 -21.18 1.92
C VAL A 145 -23.24 -21.19 0.38
N HIS A 146 -23.00 -22.37 -0.22
CA HIS A 146 -22.96 -22.52 -1.67
C HIS A 146 -24.30 -22.21 -2.32
N GLU A 147 -25.41 -22.79 -1.83
CA GLU A 147 -26.75 -22.53 -2.34
C GLU A 147 -27.12 -21.04 -2.24
N GLN A 148 -26.85 -20.41 -1.09
CA GLN A 148 -27.07 -18.99 -0.93
C GLN A 148 -26.23 -18.15 -1.92
N ALA A 149 -24.95 -18.49 -2.11
CA ALA A 149 -24.07 -17.78 -3.04
C ALA A 149 -24.55 -17.91 -4.51
N VAL A 150 -25.01 -19.10 -4.92
CA VAL A 150 -25.62 -19.32 -6.23
C VAL A 150 -26.87 -18.47 -6.39
N HIS A 151 -27.77 -18.49 -5.39
CA HIS A 151 -29.01 -17.70 -5.41
C HIS A 151 -28.72 -16.19 -5.53
N ILE A 152 -27.71 -15.67 -4.79
CA ILE A 152 -27.28 -14.26 -4.87
C ILE A 152 -26.77 -13.95 -6.29
N SER A 153 -25.92 -14.80 -6.85
CA SER A 153 -25.30 -14.55 -8.17
C SER A 153 -26.30 -14.63 -9.33
N GLU A 154 -27.37 -15.41 -9.19
CA GLU A 154 -28.41 -15.56 -10.21
C GLU A 154 -29.45 -14.42 -10.17
N ASN A 155 -29.85 -14.00 -8.97
CA ASN A 155 -30.94 -13.05 -8.77
C ASN A 155 -30.46 -11.60 -8.67
N ASP A 156 -29.30 -11.36 -8.05
CA ASP A 156 -28.77 -10.03 -7.74
C ASP A 156 -27.46 -9.80 -8.51
N LYS A 157 -27.54 -9.48 -9.80
CA LYS A 157 -26.37 -9.36 -10.69
C LYS A 157 -25.46 -8.16 -10.40
N ASP A 158 -25.96 -7.10 -9.74
CA ASP A 158 -25.16 -5.92 -9.40
C ASP A 158 -24.68 -6.02 -7.94
N GLU A 159 -23.38 -6.29 -7.75
CA GLU A 159 -22.74 -6.37 -6.43
C GLU A 159 -22.94 -5.11 -5.56
N LYS A 160 -23.31 -3.96 -6.18
CA LYS A 160 -23.56 -2.71 -5.45
C LYS A 160 -24.85 -2.76 -4.65
N GLU A 161 -25.82 -3.53 -5.11
CA GLU A 161 -27.13 -3.68 -4.49
C GLU A 161 -27.13 -4.75 -3.41
N TRP A 162 -26.07 -5.56 -3.29
CA TRP A 162 -25.98 -6.60 -2.29
C TRP A 162 -26.03 -6.05 -0.87
N THR A 163 -26.84 -6.68 -0.04
CA THR A 163 -26.87 -6.44 1.40
C THR A 163 -25.53 -6.79 2.05
N THR A 164 -25.32 -6.34 3.27
CA THR A 164 -24.08 -6.69 4.01
C THR A 164 -23.96 -8.20 4.24
N VAL A 165 -25.06 -8.90 4.48
CA VAL A 165 -25.09 -10.36 4.64
C VAL A 165 -24.68 -11.05 3.33
N GLN A 166 -25.30 -10.66 2.20
CA GLN A 166 -24.96 -11.22 0.90
C GLN A 166 -23.48 -11.05 0.55
N LYS A 167 -22.90 -9.86 0.81
CA LYS A 167 -21.45 -9.63 0.63
C LYS A 167 -20.61 -10.55 1.50
N GLN A 168 -21.02 -10.80 2.74
CA GLN A 168 -20.29 -11.70 3.65
C GLN A 168 -20.44 -13.17 3.24
N THR A 169 -21.61 -13.59 2.77
CA THR A 169 -21.86 -14.93 2.22
C THR A 169 -20.97 -15.19 1.01
N MET A 170 -20.95 -14.26 0.06
CA MET A 170 -20.08 -14.38 -1.13
C MET A 170 -18.58 -14.37 -0.77
N LYS A 171 -18.18 -13.57 0.23
CA LYS A 171 -16.80 -13.59 0.74
C LYS A 171 -16.45 -14.94 1.36
N LEU A 172 -17.35 -15.51 2.15
CA LEU A 172 -17.15 -16.83 2.77
C LEU A 172 -17.07 -17.93 1.69
N GLU A 173 -17.99 -17.96 0.72
CA GLU A 173 -17.96 -18.89 -0.41
C GLU A 173 -16.64 -18.82 -1.17
N ASN A 174 -16.19 -17.61 -1.53
CA ASN A 174 -14.92 -17.40 -2.21
C ASN A 174 -13.72 -17.87 -1.36
N SER A 175 -13.78 -17.68 -0.04
CA SER A 175 -12.72 -18.09 0.89
C SER A 175 -12.66 -19.63 1.02
N LEU A 176 -13.80 -20.29 1.14
CA LEU A 176 -13.90 -21.76 1.19
C LEU A 176 -13.45 -22.37 -0.14
N GLY A 177 -13.94 -21.83 -1.27
CA GLY A 177 -13.53 -22.27 -2.60
C GLY A 177 -12.03 -22.10 -2.84
N LEU A 178 -11.44 -20.96 -2.44
CA LEU A 178 -10.01 -20.75 -2.53
C LEU A 178 -9.22 -21.76 -1.70
N TYR A 179 -9.66 -22.02 -0.47
CA TYR A 179 -9.02 -22.99 0.42
C TYR A 179 -9.03 -24.40 -0.17
N GLU A 180 -10.17 -24.85 -0.69
CA GLU A 180 -10.30 -26.16 -1.35
C GLU A 180 -9.42 -26.26 -2.60
N ARG A 181 -9.34 -25.20 -3.39
CA ARG A 181 -8.47 -25.14 -4.56
C ARG A 181 -7.00 -25.26 -4.16
N LEU A 182 -6.56 -24.61 -3.09
CA LEU A 182 -5.19 -24.72 -2.57
C LEU A 182 -4.89 -26.14 -2.08
N LYS A 183 -5.81 -26.80 -1.38
CA LYS A 183 -5.67 -28.19 -0.91
C LYS A 183 -5.39 -29.17 -2.06
N ASN A 184 -5.94 -28.91 -3.24
CA ASN A 184 -5.82 -29.79 -4.41
C ASN A 184 -4.70 -29.37 -5.37
N SER A 185 -3.80 -28.45 -4.98
CA SER A 185 -2.85 -27.83 -5.90
C SER A 185 -1.57 -28.61 -6.12
N LEU A 186 -1.09 -29.37 -5.12
CA LEU A 186 0.24 -29.97 -5.19
C LEU A 186 0.22 -31.52 -5.27
N ARG A 187 -0.68 -32.17 -4.56
CA ARG A 187 -0.83 -33.62 -4.52
C ARG A 187 -2.30 -34.04 -4.46
N PRO A 188 -2.65 -35.26 -4.85
CA PRO A 188 -3.97 -35.84 -4.55
C PRO A 188 -4.17 -35.94 -3.04
N GLN A 189 -5.34 -35.57 -2.53
CA GLN A 189 -5.62 -35.67 -1.09
C GLN A 189 -5.67 -37.11 -0.59
N SER A 190 -6.02 -38.05 -1.47
CA SER A 190 -6.09 -39.48 -1.18
C SER A 190 -4.73 -40.17 -1.10
N SER A 191 -3.63 -39.47 -1.49
CA SER A 191 -2.28 -40.04 -1.56
C SER A 191 -1.51 -39.71 -0.27
N ASP A 192 -0.96 -40.71 0.39
CA ASP A 192 -0.09 -40.57 1.55
C ASP A 192 1.38 -40.43 1.14
N ASP A 193 1.79 -41.19 0.13
CA ASP A 193 3.14 -41.17 -0.47
C ASP A 193 3.04 -40.87 -1.96
N PHE A 194 2.93 -39.60 -2.27
CA PHE A 194 2.74 -39.17 -3.66
C PHE A 194 3.94 -39.46 -4.56
N ALA A 195 5.15 -39.53 -4.01
CA ALA A 195 6.32 -39.89 -4.79
C ALA A 195 6.24 -41.34 -5.30
N LYS A 196 5.85 -42.26 -4.43
CA LYS A 196 5.63 -43.66 -4.77
C LYS A 196 4.43 -43.84 -5.72
N ASP A 197 3.31 -43.22 -5.42
CA ASP A 197 2.10 -43.31 -6.24
C ASP A 197 2.35 -42.79 -7.65
N LEU A 198 3.11 -41.71 -7.81
CA LEU A 198 3.51 -41.18 -9.12
C LEU A 198 4.42 -42.13 -9.88
N GLU A 199 5.37 -42.79 -9.18
CA GLU A 199 6.25 -43.78 -9.82
C GLU A 199 5.46 -45.02 -10.27
N ASP A 200 4.55 -45.53 -9.45
CA ASP A 200 3.68 -46.66 -9.77
C ASP A 200 2.73 -46.32 -10.92
N PHE A 201 2.18 -45.10 -10.94
CA PHE A 201 1.37 -44.62 -12.06
C PHE A 201 2.17 -44.56 -13.36
N LYS A 202 3.43 -44.08 -13.33
CA LYS A 202 4.31 -44.04 -14.53
C LYS A 202 4.59 -45.44 -15.08
N LYS A 203 4.80 -46.42 -14.22
CA LYS A 203 5.01 -47.82 -14.63
C LYS A 203 3.75 -48.42 -15.27
N ALA A 204 2.58 -48.08 -14.72
CA ALA A 204 1.31 -48.64 -15.16
C ALA A 204 0.77 -48.00 -16.45
N ILE A 205 1.02 -46.72 -16.70
CA ILE A 205 0.42 -46.00 -17.84
C ILE A 205 0.97 -46.44 -19.21
N GLY A 206 2.27 -46.81 -19.29
CA GLY A 206 2.87 -47.21 -20.54
C GLY A 206 2.16 -48.39 -21.23
N PRO A 207 1.95 -49.51 -20.50
CA PRO A 207 1.15 -50.65 -21.01
C PRO A 207 -0.27 -50.27 -21.40
N VAL A 208 -0.92 -49.36 -20.66
CA VAL A 208 -2.30 -48.91 -20.99
C VAL A 208 -2.33 -48.12 -22.28
N VAL A 209 -1.45 -47.15 -22.47
CA VAL A 209 -1.34 -46.36 -23.71
C VAL A 209 -1.03 -47.24 -24.90
N ALA A 210 -0.14 -48.23 -24.75
CA ALA A 210 0.17 -49.19 -25.79
C ALA A 210 -1.06 -50.05 -26.15
N ALA A 211 -1.78 -50.53 -25.13
CA ALA A 211 -2.99 -51.32 -25.34
C ALA A 211 -4.12 -50.51 -26.01
N ILE A 212 -4.32 -49.25 -25.62
CA ILE A 212 -5.30 -48.35 -26.24
C ILE A 212 -4.94 -48.11 -27.73
N ARG A 213 -3.68 -47.86 -28.04
CA ARG A 213 -3.22 -47.67 -29.44
C ARG A 213 -3.34 -48.93 -30.30
N ALA A 214 -3.14 -50.10 -29.70
CA ALA A 214 -3.28 -51.37 -30.39
C ALA A 214 -4.74 -51.83 -30.58
N ASN A 215 -5.64 -51.32 -29.74
CA ASN A 215 -7.05 -51.78 -29.69
C ASN A 215 -8.00 -50.79 -30.37
N SER A 216 -7.57 -50.27 -31.54
CA SER A 216 -8.42 -49.36 -32.36
C SER A 216 -9.74 -49.97 -32.81
N ASP A 217 -9.87 -51.32 -32.78
CA ASP A 217 -11.05 -52.08 -33.26
C ASP A 217 -12.02 -52.55 -32.15
N GLY A 218 -11.82 -52.18 -30.89
CA GLY A 218 -12.75 -52.42 -29.78
C GLY A 218 -12.95 -53.88 -29.33
N LYS A 219 -12.10 -54.82 -29.76
CA LYS A 219 -12.30 -56.27 -29.57
C LYS A 219 -11.79 -56.88 -28.28
N ASN A 220 -11.07 -56.13 -27.40
CA ASN A 220 -10.48 -56.70 -26.17
C ASN A 220 -10.78 -55.85 -24.94
N ASP A 221 -12.05 -55.70 -24.62
CA ASP A 221 -12.54 -54.82 -23.56
C ASP A 221 -12.10 -55.28 -22.14
N GLU A 222 -12.04 -56.63 -21.87
CA GLU A 222 -11.71 -57.15 -20.56
C GLU A 222 -10.22 -57.08 -20.21
N ALA A 223 -9.32 -57.29 -21.19
CA ALA A 223 -7.88 -57.14 -20.97
C ALA A 223 -7.50 -55.66 -20.72
N LEU A 224 -8.12 -54.75 -21.48
CA LEU A 224 -7.95 -53.31 -21.30
C LEU A 224 -8.48 -52.85 -19.92
N ARG A 225 -9.66 -53.34 -19.52
CA ARG A 225 -10.22 -53.03 -18.17
C ARG A 225 -9.27 -53.46 -17.04
N ARG A 226 -8.66 -54.64 -17.12
CA ARG A 226 -7.67 -55.09 -16.11
C ARG A 226 -6.42 -54.20 -16.08
N LEU A 227 -5.97 -53.67 -17.18
CA LEU A 227 -4.84 -52.73 -17.25
C LEU A 227 -5.20 -51.33 -16.73
N VAL A 228 -6.44 -50.89 -16.98
CA VAL A 228 -6.90 -49.55 -16.56
C VAL A 228 -7.27 -49.49 -15.08
N GLU A 229 -7.72 -50.61 -14.46
CA GLU A 229 -8.21 -50.60 -13.09
C GLU A 229 -7.19 -50.04 -12.06
N PRO A 230 -5.85 -50.36 -12.10
CA PRO A 230 -4.87 -49.79 -11.17
C PRO A 230 -4.68 -48.29 -11.29
N ILE A 231 -4.89 -47.71 -12.49
CA ILE A 231 -4.67 -46.28 -12.77
C ILE A 231 -5.96 -45.46 -12.67
N ARG A 232 -7.12 -46.08 -12.54
CA ARG A 232 -8.43 -45.40 -12.55
C ARG A 232 -8.58 -44.41 -11.40
N LYS A 233 -8.21 -44.82 -10.17
CA LYS A 233 -8.27 -43.92 -9.02
C LYS A 233 -7.28 -42.74 -9.15
N PRO A 234 -5.97 -42.98 -9.41
CA PRO A 234 -5.05 -41.86 -9.68
C PRO A 234 -5.55 -40.92 -10.79
N LEU A 235 -6.10 -41.45 -11.86
CA LEU A 235 -6.58 -40.62 -12.98
C LEU A 235 -7.76 -39.73 -12.58
N ASN A 236 -8.72 -40.29 -11.79
CA ASN A 236 -9.83 -39.48 -11.26
C ASN A 236 -9.34 -38.40 -10.31
N ASP A 237 -8.37 -38.69 -9.45
CA ASP A 237 -7.76 -37.72 -8.55
C ASP A 237 -7.03 -36.61 -9.32
N PHE A 238 -6.32 -36.95 -10.40
CA PHE A 238 -5.68 -35.97 -11.27
C PHE A 238 -6.68 -35.14 -12.06
N GLN A 239 -7.83 -35.69 -12.47
CA GLN A 239 -8.92 -34.95 -13.09
C GLN A 239 -9.51 -33.93 -12.11
N LEU A 240 -9.75 -34.32 -10.85
CA LEU A 240 -10.19 -33.39 -9.83
C LEU A 240 -9.18 -32.25 -9.64
N MET A 241 -7.89 -32.58 -9.51
CA MET A 241 -6.83 -31.56 -9.39
C MET A 241 -6.78 -30.66 -10.63
N ALA A 242 -6.98 -31.20 -11.84
CA ALA A 242 -6.98 -30.41 -13.07
C ALA A 242 -8.11 -29.37 -13.10
N GLN A 243 -9.27 -29.72 -12.55
CA GLN A 243 -10.45 -28.86 -12.52
C GLN A 243 -10.38 -27.79 -11.43
N VAL A 244 -9.88 -28.15 -10.23
CA VAL A 244 -9.99 -27.28 -9.07
C VAL A 244 -8.69 -26.59 -8.63
N ALA A 245 -7.51 -27.10 -8.98
CA ALA A 245 -6.23 -26.55 -8.53
C ALA A 245 -6.04 -25.07 -8.93
N TYR A 246 -5.53 -24.28 -8.01
CA TYR A 246 -5.49 -22.82 -8.18
C TYR A 246 -4.24 -22.31 -8.92
N PRO A 247 -2.99 -22.56 -8.44
CA PRO A 247 -1.81 -22.07 -9.13
C PRO A 247 -1.38 -23.01 -10.25
N LEU A 248 -0.81 -22.45 -11.32
CA LEU A 248 -0.14 -23.19 -12.36
C LEU A 248 1.33 -23.35 -11.92
N ILE A 249 1.65 -24.54 -11.42
CA ILE A 249 2.96 -24.79 -10.79
C ILE A 249 3.94 -25.50 -11.72
N VAL A 250 3.46 -26.08 -12.80
CA VAL A 250 4.23 -26.93 -13.69
C VAL A 250 4.55 -26.15 -14.96
N PRO A 251 5.83 -25.81 -15.20
CA PRO A 251 6.26 -25.13 -16.42
C PRO A 251 6.14 -26.05 -17.66
N PRO A 252 6.10 -25.51 -18.88
CA PRO A 252 6.00 -26.31 -20.10
C PRO A 252 7.23 -27.20 -20.33
N ILE A 253 7.05 -28.34 -21.00
CA ILE A 253 8.14 -29.27 -21.36
C ILE A 253 9.08 -28.61 -22.37
N HIS A 254 8.52 -27.86 -23.32
CA HIS A 254 9.23 -27.19 -24.40
C HIS A 254 9.14 -25.66 -24.26
N PRO A 255 9.97 -25.03 -23.42
CA PRO A 255 9.91 -23.58 -23.15
C PRO A 255 10.24 -22.72 -24.38
N ASP A 256 10.94 -23.27 -25.38
CA ASP A 256 11.28 -22.59 -26.63
C ASP A 256 10.06 -22.39 -27.54
N VAL A 257 9.01 -23.23 -27.38
CA VAL A 257 7.80 -23.20 -28.20
C VAL A 257 6.66 -22.47 -27.49
N SER A 258 6.49 -22.72 -26.18
CA SER A 258 5.34 -22.24 -25.41
C SER A 258 5.71 -21.91 -23.96
N ARG A 259 6.52 -20.86 -23.78
CA ARG A 259 7.08 -20.48 -22.46
C ARG A 259 6.03 -20.13 -21.41
N ASP A 260 4.89 -19.60 -21.83
CA ASP A 260 3.84 -19.11 -20.93
C ASP A 260 2.73 -20.16 -20.66
N GLU A 261 2.82 -21.34 -21.25
CA GLU A 261 1.82 -22.42 -21.08
C GLU A 261 2.07 -23.26 -19.82
N TRP A 262 2.09 -22.61 -18.69
CA TRP A 262 2.16 -23.31 -17.40
C TRP A 262 0.87 -24.06 -17.12
N LYS A 263 0.94 -25.19 -16.41
CA LYS A 263 -0.18 -26.04 -16.07
C LYS A 263 -0.28 -26.26 -14.57
N ASN A 264 -1.47 -26.56 -14.07
CA ASN A 264 -1.59 -27.11 -12.73
C ASN A 264 -1.12 -28.58 -12.70
N ALA A 265 -0.88 -29.11 -11.50
CA ALA A 265 -0.34 -30.46 -11.34
C ALA A 265 -1.24 -31.53 -12.00
N GLY A 266 -2.57 -31.44 -11.82
CA GLY A 266 -3.52 -32.40 -12.38
C GLY A 266 -3.53 -32.40 -13.90
N ALA A 267 -3.61 -31.24 -14.53
CA ALA A 267 -3.59 -31.10 -16.00
C ALA A 267 -2.29 -31.63 -16.60
N SER A 268 -1.14 -31.35 -15.96
CA SER A 268 0.15 -31.88 -16.40
C SER A 268 0.22 -33.40 -16.30
N LEU A 269 -0.33 -34.00 -15.26
CA LEU A 269 -0.35 -35.46 -15.09
C LEU A 269 -1.30 -36.16 -16.07
N ILE A 270 -2.46 -35.55 -16.37
CA ILE A 270 -3.40 -36.06 -17.39
C ILE A 270 -2.74 -36.02 -18.78
N GLU A 271 -2.12 -34.90 -19.13
CA GLU A 271 -1.39 -34.79 -20.40
C GLU A 271 -0.27 -35.82 -20.49
N SER A 272 0.50 -36.01 -19.41
CA SER A 272 1.52 -37.05 -19.33
C SER A 272 0.96 -38.46 -19.54
N ALA A 273 -0.26 -38.72 -19.04
CA ALA A 273 -0.96 -39.97 -19.26
C ALA A 273 -1.37 -40.19 -20.73
N GLN A 274 -1.68 -39.10 -21.45
CA GLN A 274 -2.10 -39.17 -22.87
C GLN A 274 -0.92 -39.25 -23.83
N THR A 275 0.16 -38.48 -23.54
CA THR A 275 1.33 -38.36 -24.41
C THR A 275 2.39 -39.41 -24.14
N GLY A 276 2.50 -39.88 -22.90
CA GLY A 276 3.58 -40.69 -22.38
C GLY A 276 4.80 -39.89 -21.93
N GLU A 277 4.78 -38.54 -22.03
CA GLU A 277 5.87 -37.67 -21.62
C GLU A 277 5.57 -37.06 -20.25
N PHE A 278 6.40 -37.37 -19.26
CA PHE A 278 6.24 -36.86 -17.91
C PHE A 278 7.09 -35.62 -17.66
N GLN A 279 6.42 -34.55 -17.20
CA GLN A 279 7.10 -33.32 -16.83
C GLN A 279 7.98 -33.56 -15.59
N PRO A 280 9.33 -33.31 -15.67
CA PRO A 280 10.25 -33.53 -14.54
C PRO A 280 9.86 -32.76 -13.28
N ALA A 281 9.23 -31.60 -13.41
CA ALA A 281 8.77 -30.79 -12.27
C ALA A 281 7.88 -31.58 -11.30
N MET A 282 7.03 -32.49 -11.82
CA MET A 282 6.15 -33.30 -10.98
C MET A 282 6.93 -34.26 -10.05
N ASN A 283 8.10 -34.74 -10.45
CA ASN A 283 8.92 -35.59 -9.59
C ASN A 283 9.44 -34.84 -8.37
N PHE A 284 9.89 -33.59 -8.58
CA PHE A 284 10.35 -32.75 -7.48
C PHE A 284 9.21 -32.38 -6.53
N PHE A 285 8.03 -32.02 -7.07
CA PHE A 285 6.87 -31.72 -6.24
C PHE A 285 6.35 -32.95 -5.47
N ALA A 286 6.35 -34.12 -6.10
CA ALA A 286 5.99 -35.36 -5.41
C ALA A 286 6.98 -35.70 -4.29
N ALA A 287 8.28 -35.55 -4.53
CA ALA A 287 9.30 -35.76 -3.50
C ALA A 287 9.18 -34.74 -2.34
N MET A 288 8.93 -33.45 -2.64
CA MET A 288 8.68 -32.43 -1.61
C MET A 288 7.44 -32.79 -0.78
N ALA A 289 6.34 -33.18 -1.45
CA ALA A 289 5.09 -33.50 -0.80
C ALA A 289 5.20 -34.68 0.17
N THR A 290 5.80 -35.79 -0.30
CA THR A 290 6.04 -36.99 0.53
C THR A 290 6.96 -36.66 1.69
N ALA A 291 8.08 -36.00 1.44
CA ALA A 291 9.08 -35.66 2.46
C ALA A 291 8.50 -34.73 3.55
N TYR A 292 7.73 -33.72 3.19
CA TYR A 292 7.09 -32.82 4.17
C TYR A 292 6.05 -33.56 5.00
N ARG A 293 5.24 -34.44 4.36
CA ARG A 293 4.21 -35.21 5.04
C ARG A 293 4.79 -36.18 6.07
N HIS A 294 5.91 -36.82 5.73
CA HIS A 294 6.59 -37.79 6.62
C HIS A 294 7.67 -37.19 7.51
N ASP A 295 7.71 -35.87 7.64
CA ASP A 295 8.64 -35.13 8.51
C ASP A 295 10.12 -35.41 8.21
N GLN A 296 10.49 -35.39 6.92
CA GLN A 296 11.85 -35.63 6.40
C GLN A 296 12.48 -34.35 5.85
N PRO A 297 13.02 -33.46 6.72
CA PRO A 297 13.50 -32.16 6.29
C PRO A 297 14.67 -32.23 5.29
N GLU A 298 15.60 -33.17 5.44
CA GLU A 298 16.74 -33.30 4.52
C GLU A 298 16.29 -33.67 3.10
N THR A 299 15.34 -34.60 2.98
CA THR A 299 14.79 -35.01 1.67
C THR A 299 14.01 -33.87 1.03
N PHE A 300 13.21 -33.15 1.82
CA PHE A 300 12.48 -31.96 1.35
C PHE A 300 13.45 -30.89 0.84
N ASN A 301 14.45 -30.54 1.63
CA ASN A 301 15.43 -29.49 1.32
C ASN A 301 16.22 -29.83 0.05
N ARG A 302 16.59 -31.10 -0.12
CA ARG A 302 17.24 -31.60 -1.33
C ARG A 302 16.30 -31.44 -2.54
N ALA A 303 15.05 -31.90 -2.44
CA ALA A 303 14.09 -31.80 -3.55
C ALA A 303 13.83 -30.34 -3.98
N VAL A 304 13.74 -29.40 -3.02
CA VAL A 304 13.65 -27.96 -3.30
C VAL A 304 14.88 -27.46 -4.06
N THR A 305 16.08 -27.83 -3.60
CA THR A 305 17.35 -27.41 -4.22
C THR A 305 17.49 -27.99 -5.63
N ASP A 306 17.15 -29.25 -5.81
CA ASP A 306 17.23 -29.93 -7.12
C ASP A 306 16.25 -29.32 -8.12
N TYR A 307 15.04 -28.97 -7.66
CA TYR A 307 14.07 -28.27 -8.50
C TYR A 307 14.54 -26.85 -8.89
N GLN A 308 15.14 -26.11 -7.95
CA GLN A 308 15.74 -24.81 -8.27
C GLN A 308 16.89 -24.93 -9.28
N ASN A 309 17.71 -25.95 -9.18
CA ASN A 309 18.80 -26.22 -10.12
C ASN A 309 18.25 -26.60 -11.51
N TRP A 310 17.18 -27.38 -11.54
CA TRP A 310 16.51 -27.74 -12.79
C TRP A 310 15.87 -26.49 -13.45
N LEU A 311 15.12 -25.68 -12.71
CA LEU A 311 14.57 -24.41 -13.19
C LEU A 311 15.66 -23.45 -13.68
N GLY A 312 16.83 -23.47 -13.04
CA GLY A 312 17.97 -22.62 -13.38
C GLY A 312 18.56 -22.86 -14.77
N ARG A 313 18.21 -23.97 -15.45
CA ARG A 313 18.65 -24.27 -16.82
C ARG A 313 17.78 -23.50 -17.83
N ASP A 314 16.47 -23.70 -17.81
CA ASP A 314 15.56 -23.21 -18.86
C ASP A 314 14.65 -22.06 -18.37
N PHE A 315 14.39 -21.95 -17.07
CA PHE A 315 13.48 -20.99 -16.43
C PHE A 315 14.20 -20.03 -15.48
N LYS A 316 15.44 -19.65 -15.82
CA LYS A 316 16.27 -18.77 -14.99
C LYS A 316 15.61 -17.39 -14.72
N GLY A 317 14.86 -16.86 -15.69
CA GLY A 317 14.17 -15.60 -15.58
C GLY A 317 13.06 -15.64 -14.51
N GLU A 318 12.23 -16.67 -14.56
CA GLU A 318 11.13 -16.92 -13.65
C GLU A 318 11.62 -17.19 -12.23
N LEU A 319 12.67 -17.99 -12.08
CA LEU A 319 13.31 -18.26 -10.80
C LEU A 319 13.90 -16.98 -10.18
N LYS A 320 14.56 -16.14 -10.98
CA LYS A 320 15.09 -14.85 -10.53
C LYS A 320 13.97 -13.92 -10.09
N LYS A 321 12.86 -13.86 -10.84
CA LYS A 321 11.68 -13.04 -10.52
C LYS A 321 11.04 -13.50 -9.21
N GLY A 322 10.83 -14.81 -9.03
CA GLY A 322 10.28 -15.37 -7.79
C GLY A 322 11.14 -15.05 -6.57
N ARG A 323 12.47 -15.19 -6.67
CA ARG A 323 13.41 -14.82 -5.60
C ARG A 323 13.38 -13.33 -5.27
N ALA A 324 13.32 -12.48 -6.30
CA ALA A 324 13.27 -11.03 -6.13
C ALA A 324 11.98 -10.57 -5.46
N GLU A 325 10.83 -11.09 -5.90
CA GLU A 325 9.53 -10.75 -5.31
C GLU A 325 9.41 -11.28 -3.87
N PHE A 326 9.89 -12.48 -3.58
CA PHE A 326 10.00 -13.00 -2.21
C PHE A 326 10.79 -12.04 -1.31
N TYR A 327 11.94 -11.57 -1.77
CA TYR A 327 12.76 -10.62 -1.02
C TYR A 327 12.05 -9.28 -0.82
N TYR A 328 11.37 -8.77 -1.84
CA TYR A 328 10.54 -7.57 -1.74
C TYR A 328 9.45 -7.70 -0.67
N ASN A 329 8.74 -8.83 -0.65
CA ASN A 329 7.70 -9.11 0.34
C ASN A 329 8.25 -9.21 1.77
N ASP A 330 9.44 -9.78 1.92
CA ASP A 330 10.08 -9.99 3.23
C ASP A 330 10.60 -8.69 3.86
N ILE A 331 11.09 -7.74 3.05
CA ILE A 331 11.60 -6.44 3.51
C ILE A 331 10.48 -5.53 4.01
N LYS A 332 9.28 -5.60 3.45
CA LYS A 332 8.14 -4.72 3.80
C LYS A 332 8.53 -3.24 3.80
N ALA A 333 9.21 -2.77 2.74
CA ALA A 333 9.84 -1.45 2.68
C ALA A 333 8.89 -0.30 3.05
N PHE A 334 7.66 -0.34 2.59
CA PHE A 334 6.67 0.71 2.86
C PHE A 334 6.19 0.74 4.31
N LEU A 335 6.12 -0.42 4.99
CA LEU A 335 5.77 -0.48 6.41
C LEU A 335 6.86 0.18 7.28
N HIS A 336 8.13 -0.12 7.01
CA HIS A 336 9.25 0.49 7.74
C HIS A 336 9.36 1.99 7.43
N ALA A 337 9.19 2.41 6.17
CA ALA A 337 9.13 3.81 5.80
C ALA A 337 7.99 4.56 6.53
N LEU A 338 6.81 3.94 6.66
CA LEU A 338 5.66 4.48 7.41
C LEU A 338 6.03 4.75 8.87
N ILE A 339 6.67 3.78 9.55
CA ILE A 339 7.10 3.92 10.96
C ILE A 339 8.09 5.08 11.11
N ILE A 340 9.05 5.20 10.19
CA ILE A 340 10.04 6.28 10.22
C ILE A 340 9.39 7.64 9.96
N TYR A 341 8.42 7.72 9.02
CA TYR A 341 7.66 8.96 8.80
C TYR A 341 6.85 9.37 10.02
N LEU A 342 6.23 8.42 10.73
CA LEU A 342 5.54 8.71 11.98
C LEU A 342 6.49 9.29 13.04
N ALA A 343 7.64 8.67 13.24
CA ALA A 343 8.67 9.18 14.16
C ALA A 343 9.16 10.58 13.76
N ALA A 344 9.40 10.79 12.46
CA ALA A 344 9.79 12.10 11.94
C ALA A 344 8.71 13.15 12.11
N PHE A 345 7.42 12.79 11.97
CA PHE A 345 6.29 13.69 12.21
C PHE A 345 6.21 14.13 13.69
N VAL A 346 6.36 13.19 14.61
CA VAL A 346 6.39 13.49 16.05
C VAL A 346 7.53 14.47 16.38
N LEU A 347 8.72 14.24 15.81
CA LEU A 347 9.87 15.15 16.00
C LEU A 347 9.65 16.52 15.37
N ALA A 348 9.00 16.59 14.20
CA ALA A 348 8.64 17.85 13.56
C ALA A 348 7.65 18.65 14.42
N GLY A 349 6.59 17.99 14.92
CA GLY A 349 5.62 18.60 15.83
C GLY A 349 6.26 19.09 17.13
N ALA A 350 7.08 18.26 17.76
CA ALA A 350 7.84 18.64 18.95
C ALA A 350 8.77 19.84 18.71
N SER A 351 9.43 19.89 17.53
CA SER A 351 10.26 21.03 17.13
C SER A 351 9.45 22.34 17.09
N LEU A 352 8.25 22.31 16.53
CA LEU A 352 7.37 23.49 16.44
C LEU A 352 6.88 23.94 17.81
N VAL A 353 6.52 23.01 18.69
CA VAL A 353 6.06 23.30 20.07
C VAL A 353 7.18 23.91 20.90
N VAL A 354 8.37 23.27 20.88
CA VAL A 354 9.53 23.70 21.71
C VAL A 354 10.22 24.95 21.16
N TYR A 355 9.87 25.39 19.95
CA TYR A 355 10.51 26.53 19.28
C TYR A 355 10.55 27.81 20.14
N SER A 356 9.52 28.05 20.96
CA SER A 356 9.42 29.21 21.87
C SER A 356 10.26 29.07 23.12
N LEU A 357 10.47 27.84 23.60
CA LEU A 357 11.06 27.54 24.90
C LEU A 357 12.59 27.37 24.79
N SER A 358 13.03 26.66 23.76
CA SER A 358 14.44 26.35 23.54
C SER A 358 14.79 26.25 22.06
N PRO A 359 15.33 27.35 21.44
CA PRO A 359 15.67 27.35 20.03
C PRO A 359 16.69 26.26 19.62
N ASN A 360 17.65 25.94 20.50
CA ASN A 360 18.66 24.92 20.21
C ASN A 360 18.07 23.50 20.17
N VAL A 361 17.13 23.18 21.05
CA VAL A 361 16.41 21.92 21.09
C VAL A 361 15.52 21.82 19.87
N SER A 362 14.73 22.85 19.58
CA SER A 362 13.89 22.93 18.40
C SER A 362 14.67 22.70 17.10
N GLU A 363 15.81 23.37 16.92
CA GLU A 363 16.66 23.19 15.75
C GLU A 363 17.23 21.77 15.65
N SER A 364 17.60 21.15 16.77
CA SER A 364 18.05 19.76 16.79
C SER A 364 16.94 18.79 16.37
N LEU A 365 15.72 18.96 16.93
CA LEU A 365 14.56 18.15 16.57
C LEU A 365 14.15 18.34 15.11
N ARG A 366 14.17 19.58 14.62
CA ARG A 366 13.92 19.89 13.21
C ARG A 366 14.90 19.16 12.27
N ARG A 367 16.20 19.17 12.61
CA ARG A 367 17.23 18.45 11.86
C ARG A 367 17.05 16.94 11.97
N SER A 368 16.71 16.42 13.14
CA SER A 368 16.43 15.00 13.34
C SER A 368 15.27 14.56 12.45
N SER A 369 14.16 15.30 12.45
CA SER A 369 13.02 15.04 11.59
C SER A 369 13.42 15.09 10.10
N PHE A 370 14.17 16.11 9.66
CA PHE A 370 14.62 16.23 8.27
C PHE A 370 15.45 15.02 7.81
N TYR A 371 16.42 14.59 8.59
CA TYR A 371 17.25 13.44 8.24
C TYR A 371 16.50 12.11 8.31
N LEU A 372 15.55 11.96 9.23
CA LEU A 372 14.66 10.79 9.23
C LEU A 372 13.73 10.75 8.02
N ILE A 373 13.17 11.89 7.59
CA ILE A 373 12.38 11.96 6.37
C ILE A 373 13.23 11.59 5.16
N LEU A 374 14.48 12.05 5.12
CA LEU A 374 15.40 11.68 4.04
C LEU A 374 15.69 10.19 4.03
N LEU A 375 15.95 9.58 5.19
CA LEU A 375 16.16 8.13 5.33
C LEU A 375 14.93 7.34 4.91
N ALA A 376 13.74 7.72 5.41
CA ALA A 376 12.47 7.12 5.01
C ALA A 376 12.23 7.28 3.51
N GLY A 377 12.53 8.47 2.94
CA GLY A 377 12.40 8.75 1.52
C GLY A 377 13.31 7.90 0.65
N VAL A 378 14.54 7.64 1.06
CA VAL A 378 15.45 6.71 0.37
C VAL A 378 14.87 5.29 0.38
N PHE A 379 14.37 4.83 1.53
CA PHE A 379 13.81 3.48 1.65
C PHE A 379 12.46 3.35 0.93
N HIS A 380 11.63 4.39 0.96
CA HIS A 380 10.40 4.49 0.16
C HIS A 380 10.71 4.44 -1.35
N THR A 381 11.72 5.20 -1.80
CA THR A 381 12.18 5.18 -3.20
C THR A 381 12.71 3.80 -3.60
N PHE A 382 13.46 3.14 -2.71
CA PHE A 382 13.92 1.77 -2.93
C PHE A 382 12.74 0.81 -3.15
N GLY A 383 11.72 0.85 -2.28
CA GLY A 383 10.51 0.03 -2.42
C GLY A 383 9.75 0.32 -3.72
N LEU A 384 9.62 1.60 -4.09
CA LEU A 384 8.95 2.04 -5.31
C LEU A 384 9.68 1.55 -6.57
N VAL A 385 11.00 1.75 -6.65
CA VAL A 385 11.82 1.32 -7.80
C VAL A 385 11.86 -0.19 -7.89
N PHE A 386 11.98 -0.90 -6.76
CA PHE A 386 11.98 -2.35 -6.75
C PHE A 386 10.66 -2.92 -7.29
N ARG A 387 9.51 -2.33 -6.89
CA ARG A 387 8.21 -2.67 -7.43
C ARG A 387 8.13 -2.44 -8.95
N MET A 388 8.62 -1.29 -9.44
CA MET A 388 8.69 -1.00 -10.88
C MET A 388 9.48 -2.07 -11.65
N VAL A 389 10.59 -2.53 -11.09
CA VAL A 389 11.43 -3.58 -11.70
C VAL A 389 10.70 -4.93 -11.72
N LEU A 390 9.98 -5.30 -10.65
CA LEU A 390 9.21 -6.54 -10.57
C LEU A 390 8.03 -6.57 -11.55
N GLU A 391 7.28 -5.46 -11.64
CA GLU A 391 6.13 -5.33 -12.53
C GLU A 391 6.55 -5.09 -13.99
N GLY A 392 7.75 -4.56 -14.23
CA GLY A 392 8.17 -4.07 -15.55
C GLY A 392 7.36 -2.86 -16.01
N ARG A 393 6.80 -2.08 -15.08
CA ARG A 393 5.86 -0.98 -15.32
C ARG A 393 6.25 0.28 -14.56
N PRO A 394 5.78 1.46 -15.00
CA PRO A 394 5.89 2.72 -14.27
C PRO A 394 5.25 2.66 -12.88
N PRO A 395 5.53 3.65 -11.99
CA PRO A 395 5.24 3.54 -10.56
C PRO A 395 3.76 3.52 -10.19
N VAL A 396 2.86 3.91 -11.08
CA VAL A 396 1.41 4.02 -10.80
C VAL A 396 0.62 3.15 -11.77
N THR A 397 0.08 2.06 -11.25
CA THR A 397 -0.69 1.07 -12.02
C THR A 397 -2.09 0.83 -11.45
N ASN A 398 -2.28 1.05 -10.14
CA ASN A 398 -3.55 0.85 -9.44
C ASN A 398 -3.69 1.83 -8.26
N LEU A 399 -4.78 1.71 -7.50
CA LEU A 399 -5.06 2.59 -6.36
C LEU A 399 -4.00 2.49 -5.26
N TYR A 400 -3.49 1.28 -4.97
CA TYR A 400 -2.41 1.05 -4.01
C TYR A 400 -1.13 1.79 -4.42
N SER A 401 -0.67 1.61 -5.65
CA SER A 401 0.55 2.23 -6.15
C SER A 401 0.41 3.76 -6.27
N SER A 402 -0.80 4.27 -6.54
CA SER A 402 -1.07 5.71 -6.54
C SER A 402 -0.91 6.32 -5.15
N ALA A 403 -1.37 5.64 -4.09
CA ALA A 403 -1.20 6.11 -2.72
C ALA A 403 0.29 6.21 -2.34
N ILE A 404 1.08 5.20 -2.67
CA ILE A 404 2.54 5.21 -2.47
C ILE A 404 3.18 6.38 -3.22
N PHE A 405 2.86 6.56 -4.49
CA PHE A 405 3.47 7.59 -5.33
C PHE A 405 3.07 9.01 -4.92
N ILE A 406 1.81 9.23 -4.50
CA ILE A 406 1.35 10.52 -3.94
C ILE A 406 2.15 10.87 -2.69
N GLY A 407 2.34 9.91 -1.78
CA GLY A 407 3.13 10.09 -0.57
C GLY A 407 4.59 10.42 -0.87
N TRP A 408 5.18 9.74 -1.83
CA TRP A 408 6.54 9.99 -2.30
C TRP A 408 6.69 11.39 -2.90
N GLY A 409 5.78 11.79 -3.78
CA GLY A 409 5.79 13.13 -4.38
C GLY A 409 5.59 14.25 -3.35
N ALA A 410 4.64 14.07 -2.41
CA ALA A 410 4.39 15.02 -1.33
C ALA A 410 5.58 15.13 -0.38
N MET A 411 6.25 14.03 -0.07
CA MET A 411 7.47 14.01 0.75
C MET A 411 8.59 14.82 0.09
N ILE A 412 8.84 14.64 -1.22
CA ILE A 412 9.86 15.40 -1.95
C ILE A 412 9.54 16.88 -1.93
N LEU A 413 8.29 17.27 -2.25
CA LEU A 413 7.87 18.67 -2.22
C LEU A 413 8.06 19.29 -0.83
N GLY A 414 7.68 18.56 0.23
CA GLY A 414 7.86 19.00 1.60
C GLY A 414 9.34 19.18 1.99
N LEU A 415 10.22 18.26 1.58
CA LEU A 415 11.68 18.41 1.79
C LEU A 415 12.26 19.61 1.03
N VAL A 416 11.81 19.84 -0.20
CA VAL A 416 12.21 21.02 -1.00
C VAL A 416 11.80 22.31 -0.28
N LEU A 417 10.55 22.38 0.19
CA LEU A 417 10.05 23.51 0.96
C LEU A 417 10.85 23.71 2.26
N GLU A 418 11.15 22.64 2.98
CA GLU A 418 11.96 22.73 4.21
C GLU A 418 13.39 23.20 3.91
N ARG A 419 13.98 22.75 2.81
CA ARG A 419 15.32 23.18 2.39
C ARG A 419 15.38 24.67 2.04
N ILE A 420 14.29 25.21 1.47
CA ILE A 420 14.16 26.61 1.10
C ILE A 420 13.89 27.49 2.33
N TYR A 421 12.89 27.13 3.15
CA TYR A 421 12.36 27.99 4.21
C TYR A 421 12.93 27.68 5.60
N ARG A 422 13.28 26.43 5.89
CA ARG A 422 13.88 25.94 7.15
C ARG A 422 13.05 26.28 8.41
N LEU A 423 11.74 26.11 8.32
CA LEU A 423 10.78 26.42 9.39
C LEU A 423 10.30 25.19 10.18
N GLY A 424 10.65 23.98 9.77
CA GLY A 424 10.08 22.73 10.31
C GLY A 424 8.71 22.41 9.73
N ILE A 425 8.08 23.34 9.01
CA ILE A 425 6.76 23.18 8.40
C ILE A 425 6.83 22.18 7.24
N GLY A 426 7.85 22.28 6.39
CA GLY A 426 8.09 21.33 5.31
C GLY A 426 8.27 19.91 5.82
N ASN A 427 8.98 19.73 6.95
CA ASN A 427 9.14 18.43 7.61
C ASN A 427 7.79 17.87 8.08
N ALA A 428 6.96 18.70 8.73
CA ALA A 428 5.66 18.26 9.22
C ALA A 428 4.75 17.79 8.07
N VAL A 429 4.72 18.53 6.96
CA VAL A 429 3.94 18.16 5.76
C VAL A 429 4.49 16.91 5.10
N ALA A 430 5.80 16.83 4.87
CA ALA A 430 6.44 15.68 4.24
C ALA A 430 6.20 14.37 5.01
N SER A 431 6.43 14.42 6.33
CA SER A 431 6.28 13.25 7.19
C SER A 431 4.82 12.83 7.37
N LEU A 432 3.91 13.79 7.55
CA LEU A 432 2.48 13.50 7.66
C LEU A 432 1.92 12.91 6.36
N ALA A 433 2.24 13.52 5.21
CA ALA A 433 1.80 13.02 3.91
C ALA A 433 2.35 11.61 3.64
N GLY A 434 3.65 11.40 3.86
CA GLY A 434 4.26 10.07 3.72
C GLY A 434 3.63 9.02 4.64
N PHE A 435 3.41 9.36 5.90
CA PHE A 435 2.77 8.47 6.87
C PHE A 435 1.33 8.11 6.46
N VAL A 436 0.48 9.12 6.21
CA VAL A 436 -0.95 8.90 5.91
C VAL A 436 -1.14 8.13 4.61
N THR A 437 -0.41 8.46 3.55
CA THR A 437 -0.57 7.77 2.27
C THR A 437 -0.05 6.33 2.31
N LEU A 438 1.03 6.04 3.04
CA LEU A 438 1.49 4.67 3.26
C LEU A 438 0.55 3.89 4.18
N LEU A 439 -0.11 4.53 5.14
CA LEU A 439 -1.17 3.91 5.95
C LEU A 439 -2.38 3.54 5.07
N ILE A 440 -2.80 4.42 4.16
CA ILE A 440 -3.84 4.13 3.16
C ILE A 440 -3.41 2.96 2.28
N ALA A 441 -2.18 2.99 1.75
CA ALA A 441 -1.64 1.89 0.94
C ALA A 441 -1.62 0.57 1.71
N HIS A 442 -1.22 0.58 2.98
CA HIS A 442 -1.23 -0.61 3.84
C HIS A 442 -2.63 -1.23 3.95
N ASN A 443 -3.66 -0.40 4.17
CA ASN A 443 -5.04 -0.87 4.23
C ASN A 443 -5.55 -1.39 2.87
N LEU A 444 -5.18 -0.75 1.75
CA LEU A 444 -5.53 -1.23 0.42
C LEU A 444 -4.88 -2.59 0.10
N ALA A 445 -3.68 -2.85 0.63
CA ALA A 445 -2.98 -4.13 0.45
C ALA A 445 -3.66 -5.30 1.18
N LEU A 446 -4.54 -5.05 2.15
CA LEU A 446 -5.30 -6.10 2.83
C LEU A 446 -6.34 -6.78 1.92
N GLY A 447 -6.66 -6.17 0.78
CA GLY A 447 -7.57 -6.74 -0.22
C GLY A 447 -6.99 -7.88 -1.07
N GLY A 448 -5.68 -8.16 -1.00
CA GLY A 448 -5.02 -9.22 -1.76
C GLY A 448 -3.82 -8.76 -2.59
N ASP A 449 -3.68 -9.30 -3.81
CA ASP A 449 -2.53 -8.98 -4.69
C ASP A 449 -2.53 -7.51 -5.12
N THR A 450 -1.46 -6.81 -4.82
CA THR A 450 -1.27 -5.41 -5.20
C THR A 450 -0.55 -5.23 -6.55
N MET A 451 -0.05 -6.33 -7.14
CA MET A 451 0.69 -6.37 -8.40
C MET A 451 -0.10 -7.06 -9.52
N GLU A 452 -1.42 -6.89 -9.52
CA GLU A 452 -2.31 -7.48 -10.52
C GLU A 452 -1.98 -7.02 -11.94
N MET A 453 -2.30 -7.89 -12.92
CA MET A 453 -2.17 -7.57 -14.34
C MET A 453 -3.17 -6.48 -14.73
N LEU A 454 -2.70 -5.48 -15.47
CA LEU A 454 -3.56 -4.46 -16.04
C LEU A 454 -4.40 -5.03 -17.20
N ARG A 455 -5.56 -4.41 -17.45
CA ARG A 455 -6.30 -4.66 -18.68
C ARG A 455 -5.43 -4.25 -19.87
N ALA A 456 -5.43 -5.05 -20.93
CA ALA A 456 -4.54 -4.86 -22.09
C ALA A 456 -4.59 -3.44 -22.68
N VAL A 457 -5.78 -2.81 -22.73
CA VAL A 457 -5.97 -1.45 -23.26
C VAL A 457 -5.29 -0.37 -22.39
N LEU A 458 -5.03 -0.65 -21.10
CA LEU A 458 -4.37 0.24 -20.17
C LEU A 458 -2.88 -0.10 -19.99
N ASP A 459 -2.40 -1.22 -20.52
CA ASP A 459 -1.04 -1.71 -20.34
C ASP A 459 -0.09 -1.10 -21.39
N THR A 460 0.20 0.17 -21.22
CA THR A 460 1.16 0.91 -22.05
C THR A 460 2.13 1.71 -21.20
N ASN A 461 3.40 1.29 -21.18
CA ASN A 461 4.44 1.90 -20.37
C ASN A 461 4.65 3.38 -20.70
N PHE A 462 4.48 3.78 -21.97
CA PHE A 462 4.63 5.18 -22.37
C PHE A 462 3.59 6.09 -21.68
N TRP A 463 2.31 5.72 -21.75
CA TRP A 463 1.23 6.53 -21.16
C TRP A 463 1.22 6.45 -19.63
N LEU A 464 1.54 5.29 -19.07
CA LEU A 464 1.68 5.15 -17.61
C LEU A 464 2.83 6.02 -17.08
N ALA A 465 3.96 6.11 -17.80
CA ALA A 465 5.10 6.93 -17.38
C ALA A 465 4.88 8.43 -17.59
N THR A 466 4.11 8.82 -18.58
CA THR A 466 3.87 10.23 -18.92
C THR A 466 2.61 10.78 -18.28
N HIS A 467 1.43 10.36 -18.74
CA HIS A 467 0.16 10.88 -18.26
C HIS A 467 -0.05 10.58 -16.76
N VAL A 468 0.01 9.29 -16.36
CA VAL A 468 -0.39 8.89 -15.00
C VAL A 468 0.57 9.47 -13.96
N VAL A 469 1.87 9.48 -14.21
CA VAL A 469 2.86 10.12 -13.33
C VAL A 469 2.62 11.62 -13.18
N VAL A 470 2.39 12.33 -14.29
CA VAL A 470 2.20 13.79 -14.29
C VAL A 470 0.91 14.18 -13.56
N VAL A 471 -0.22 13.52 -13.85
CA VAL A 471 -1.50 13.83 -13.19
C VAL A 471 -1.46 13.49 -11.70
N THR A 472 -0.79 12.41 -11.32
CA THR A 472 -0.66 12.01 -9.91
C THR A 472 0.21 12.97 -9.11
N LEU A 473 1.26 13.58 -9.73
CA LEU A 473 2.01 14.68 -9.11
C LEU A 473 1.15 15.92 -8.91
N GLY A 474 0.20 16.20 -9.80
CA GLY A 474 -0.81 17.24 -9.60
C GLY A 474 -1.65 16.99 -8.35
N TYR A 475 -2.12 15.75 -8.15
CA TYR A 475 -2.87 15.33 -6.96
C TYR A 475 -2.03 15.48 -5.68
N ALA A 476 -0.81 14.95 -5.69
CA ALA A 476 0.12 15.08 -4.56
C ALA A 476 0.35 16.53 -4.16
N SER A 477 0.53 17.40 -5.15
CA SER A 477 0.79 18.82 -4.93
C SER A 477 -0.42 19.55 -4.36
N THR A 478 -1.65 19.22 -4.82
CA THR A 478 -2.88 19.79 -4.26
C THR A 478 -3.04 19.41 -2.79
N PHE A 479 -2.78 18.15 -2.42
CA PHE A 479 -2.76 17.73 -1.02
C PHE A 479 -1.70 18.45 -0.20
N VAL A 480 -0.50 18.67 -0.73
CA VAL A 480 0.56 19.43 -0.04
C VAL A 480 0.11 20.87 0.21
N ALA A 481 -0.51 21.54 -0.78
CA ALA A 481 -1.06 22.88 -0.60
C ALA A 481 -2.12 22.91 0.51
N GLY A 482 -3.03 21.94 0.53
CA GLY A 482 -4.06 21.80 1.55
C GLY A 482 -3.49 21.52 2.94
N LEU A 483 -2.49 20.65 3.08
CA LEU A 483 -1.83 20.38 4.36
C LEU A 483 -1.09 21.62 4.91
N LEU A 484 -0.39 22.37 4.04
CA LEU A 484 0.20 23.65 4.42
C LEU A 484 -0.86 24.65 4.89
N ALA A 485 -2.01 24.68 4.22
CA ALA A 485 -3.13 25.54 4.57
C ALA A 485 -3.76 25.15 5.92
N ILE A 486 -3.91 23.85 6.20
CA ILE A 486 -4.35 23.34 7.50
C ILE A 486 -3.41 23.81 8.60
N LEU A 487 -2.09 23.65 8.40
CA LEU A 487 -1.09 24.12 9.36
C LEU A 487 -1.19 25.64 9.57
N PHE A 488 -1.41 26.43 8.52
CA PHE A 488 -1.63 27.87 8.67
C PHE A 488 -2.82 28.17 9.59
N ILE A 489 -3.95 27.49 9.38
CA ILE A 489 -5.16 27.71 10.19
C ILE A 489 -4.91 27.32 11.65
N PHE A 490 -4.36 26.14 11.90
CA PHE A 490 -4.09 25.67 13.27
C PHE A 490 -3.04 26.54 14.00
N LEU A 491 -1.93 26.86 13.35
CA LEU A 491 -0.90 27.73 13.91
C LEU A 491 -1.45 29.14 14.18
N GLY A 492 -2.33 29.64 13.30
CA GLY A 492 -2.94 30.96 13.44
C GLY A 492 -3.93 31.06 14.59
N LEU A 493 -4.80 30.05 14.75
CA LEU A 493 -5.83 30.00 15.78
C LEU A 493 -5.24 29.74 17.17
N PHE A 494 -4.34 28.77 17.29
CA PHE A 494 -3.90 28.26 18.59
C PHE A 494 -2.55 28.78 19.06
N THR A 495 -1.77 29.44 18.19
CA THR A 495 -0.43 29.91 18.52
C THR A 495 -0.16 31.33 18.00
N PRO A 496 0.78 32.10 18.58
CA PRO A 496 1.21 33.40 18.03
C PRO A 496 2.28 33.28 16.93
N ILE A 497 2.51 32.08 16.37
CA ILE A 497 3.66 31.81 15.49
C ILE A 497 3.57 32.55 14.17
N LEU A 498 2.37 32.70 13.58
CA LEU A 498 2.23 33.33 12.25
C LEU A 498 2.65 34.81 12.25
N SER A 499 2.52 35.55 13.36
CA SER A 499 2.89 36.95 13.49
C SER A 499 4.38 37.15 13.80
N ARG A 500 5.15 36.08 14.02
CA ARG A 500 6.60 36.18 14.31
C ARG A 500 7.39 36.60 13.08
N LYS A 501 8.36 37.49 13.32
CA LYS A 501 9.33 37.93 12.31
C LYS A 501 10.42 36.88 12.13
N LEU A 502 10.74 36.55 10.88
CA LEU A 502 11.85 35.66 10.54
C LEU A 502 13.18 36.42 10.66
N ALA A 503 14.19 35.79 11.27
CA ALA A 503 15.53 36.37 11.33
C ALA A 503 16.11 36.55 9.90
N PRO A 504 16.80 37.66 9.61
CA PRO A 504 17.38 37.90 8.30
C PRO A 504 18.41 36.81 7.96
N ARG A 505 18.34 36.30 6.74
CA ARG A 505 19.15 35.16 6.24
C ARG A 505 20.66 35.38 6.21
N ASN A 506 21.13 36.64 6.38
CA ASN A 506 22.52 37.07 6.22
C ASN A 506 23.17 37.68 7.47
N ALA A 507 22.71 37.33 8.68
CA ALA A 507 23.34 37.89 9.90
C ALA A 507 24.78 37.40 10.14
N SER A 508 25.26 36.36 9.46
CA SER A 508 26.65 35.89 9.57
C SER A 508 27.65 36.60 8.66
N THR A 509 27.21 37.18 7.55
CA THR A 509 28.08 37.91 6.63
C THR A 509 28.12 39.42 6.89
N ALA A 510 27.11 39.98 7.58
CA ALA A 510 27.07 41.39 7.93
C ALA A 510 28.00 41.77 9.12
N LYS A 511 28.35 40.79 9.98
CA LYS A 511 29.32 41.06 11.09
C LYS A 511 30.77 41.19 10.63
N ALA A 512 31.12 40.68 9.44
CA ALA A 512 32.48 40.81 8.91
C ALA A 512 32.73 42.11 8.12
N ALA A 513 31.62 42.77 7.66
CA ALA A 513 31.74 44.01 6.85
C ALA A 513 31.58 45.33 7.69
N GLY A 514 31.17 45.21 8.96
CA GLY A 514 30.86 46.35 9.84
C GLY A 514 32.02 46.92 10.64
N SER A 515 33.25 46.39 10.51
CA SER A 515 34.39 46.86 11.33
C SER A 515 35.40 47.76 10.64
N VAL A 516 35.16 48.24 9.41
CA VAL A 516 36.14 49.06 8.63
C VAL A 516 35.59 50.40 8.18
N ALA A 517 34.45 50.88 8.66
CA ALA A 517 33.94 52.22 8.23
C ALA A 517 33.42 53.02 9.41
N SER A 518 34.32 53.44 10.30
CA SER A 518 34.08 54.51 11.25
C SER A 518 35.21 55.51 11.19
N SER A 519 35.15 56.42 10.21
CA SER A 519 35.65 57.82 10.34
C SER A 519 35.50 58.54 8.99
N ARG A 520 34.52 59.42 8.86
CA ARG A 520 34.63 60.75 8.29
C ARG A 520 33.28 61.42 8.07
N SER A 521 33.18 62.52 8.82
CA SER A 521 32.51 63.79 8.54
C SER A 521 31.09 63.87 8.02
N GLY A 522 30.33 64.64 8.77
CA GLY A 522 29.03 65.21 8.58
C GLY A 522 28.70 65.83 7.23
N ALA A 523 27.44 65.65 6.88
CA ALA A 523 26.58 66.56 6.14
C ALA A 523 25.13 66.21 6.40
N LYS A 524 24.36 67.16 6.93
CA LYS A 524 22.90 67.11 7.02
C LYS A 524 22.31 67.27 5.63
N THR A 525 21.60 66.26 5.16
CA THR A 525 20.47 66.46 4.23
C THR A 525 19.47 65.37 4.43
N GLY A 526 18.25 65.75 4.73
CA GLY A 526 17.14 64.85 5.01
C GLY A 526 16.72 64.11 3.74
N ALA A 527 16.88 62.80 3.77
CA ALA A 527 16.14 61.85 2.99
C ALA A 527 15.82 60.68 3.92
N LYS A 528 14.56 60.56 4.28
CA LYS A 528 14.00 59.35 4.88
C LYS A 528 14.12 58.20 3.90
N SER A 529 15.27 57.58 3.81
CA SER A 529 15.43 56.27 3.22
C SER A 529 15.14 55.27 4.35
N ALA A 530 13.89 54.97 4.53
CA ALA A 530 13.47 53.76 5.22
C ALA A 530 13.93 52.56 4.38
N VAL A 531 15.15 52.10 4.61
CA VAL A 531 15.54 50.73 4.33
C VAL A 531 14.71 49.88 5.29
N GLU A 532 13.46 49.60 4.92
CA GLU A 532 12.70 48.49 5.44
C GLU A 532 13.51 47.23 5.10
N THR A 533 14.39 46.80 6.00
CA THR A 533 14.90 45.45 6.06
C THR A 533 13.69 44.56 6.22
N GLY A 534 13.16 44.06 5.10
CA GLY A 534 11.91 43.30 5.02
C GLY A 534 12.02 42.01 5.78
N GLN A 535 11.76 42.05 7.10
CA GLN A 535 11.60 40.88 7.91
C GLN A 535 10.25 40.24 7.54
N THR A 536 10.31 39.09 6.89
CA THR A 536 9.11 38.36 6.47
C THR A 536 8.51 37.64 7.68
N GLU A 537 7.22 37.80 7.92
CA GLU A 537 6.49 37.03 8.94
C GLU A 537 6.32 35.58 8.52
N VAL A 538 6.26 34.66 9.50
CA VAL A 538 6.04 33.21 9.25
C VAL A 538 4.75 32.98 8.45
N GLY A 539 3.68 33.71 8.76
CA GLY A 539 2.40 33.61 8.04
C GLY A 539 2.53 33.95 6.55
N LYS A 540 3.27 35.02 6.22
CA LYS A 540 3.54 35.40 4.82
C LYS A 540 4.38 34.36 4.08
N ALA A 541 5.36 33.75 4.77
CA ALA A 541 6.18 32.69 4.21
C ALA A 541 5.32 31.45 3.88
N LEU A 542 4.47 31.05 4.83
CA LEU A 542 3.59 29.90 4.66
C LEU A 542 2.55 30.13 3.53
N THR A 543 1.99 31.33 3.44
CA THR A 543 1.09 31.71 2.32
C THR A 543 1.81 31.64 0.97
N LYS A 544 3.08 32.07 0.90
CA LYS A 544 3.90 31.93 -0.31
C LYS A 544 4.16 30.47 -0.69
N MET A 545 4.38 29.59 0.32
CA MET A 545 4.49 28.14 0.09
C MET A 545 3.22 27.60 -0.53
N VAL A 546 2.04 27.88 0.08
CA VAL A 546 0.74 27.44 -0.42
C VAL A 546 0.53 27.90 -1.86
N TYR A 547 0.76 29.20 -2.14
CA TYR A 547 0.61 29.76 -3.47
C TYR A 547 1.53 29.09 -4.50
N GLY A 548 2.81 28.92 -4.19
CA GLY A 548 3.77 28.28 -5.08
C GLY A 548 3.42 26.82 -5.37
N VAL A 549 2.95 26.10 -4.37
CA VAL A 549 2.50 24.69 -4.54
C VAL A 549 1.22 24.62 -5.36
N VAL A 550 0.26 25.56 -5.19
CA VAL A 550 -0.96 25.63 -6.02
C VAL A 550 -0.59 25.91 -7.49
N CYS A 551 0.37 26.80 -7.78
CA CYS A 551 0.86 27.02 -9.15
C CYS A 551 1.42 25.72 -9.75
N PHE A 552 2.24 24.99 -8.99
CA PHE A 552 2.79 23.70 -9.41
C PHE A 552 1.68 22.66 -9.64
N ALA A 553 0.73 22.57 -8.71
CA ALA A 553 -0.42 21.67 -8.79
C ALA A 553 -1.26 21.95 -10.05
N THR A 554 -1.53 23.24 -10.34
CA THR A 554 -2.28 23.65 -11.53
C THR A 554 -1.60 23.19 -12.81
N LEU A 555 -0.28 23.43 -12.92
CA LEU A 555 0.49 23.04 -14.09
C LEU A 555 0.46 21.53 -14.32
N PHE A 556 0.78 20.74 -13.28
CA PHE A 556 0.85 19.28 -13.42
C PHE A 556 -0.52 18.64 -13.61
N SER A 557 -1.57 19.14 -12.95
CA SER A 557 -2.94 18.68 -13.18
C SER A 557 -3.42 19.00 -14.58
N PHE A 558 -3.16 20.21 -15.09
CA PHE A 558 -3.55 20.62 -16.44
C PHE A 558 -2.84 19.78 -17.51
N VAL A 559 -1.51 19.74 -17.46
CA VAL A 559 -0.71 18.95 -18.41
C VAL A 559 -1.09 17.49 -18.36
N GLY A 560 -1.23 16.93 -17.13
CA GLY A 560 -1.66 15.55 -16.94
C GLY A 560 -3.04 15.26 -17.56
N THR A 561 -4.01 16.16 -17.37
CA THR A 561 -5.36 15.99 -17.95
C THR A 561 -5.32 16.02 -19.48
N VAL A 562 -4.55 16.94 -20.08
CA VAL A 562 -4.38 16.99 -21.56
C VAL A 562 -3.72 15.71 -22.09
N LEU A 563 -2.65 15.24 -21.45
CA LEU A 563 -2.00 13.97 -21.81
C LEU A 563 -2.96 12.77 -21.73
N GLY A 564 -3.87 12.77 -20.74
CA GLY A 564 -4.93 11.75 -20.62
C GLY A 564 -5.91 11.78 -21.78
N GLY A 565 -6.31 12.97 -22.22
CA GLY A 565 -7.16 13.13 -23.41
C GLY A 565 -6.47 12.63 -24.68
N ILE A 566 -5.19 12.92 -24.87
CA ILE A 566 -4.41 12.40 -26.01
C ILE A 566 -4.33 10.86 -25.97
N TRP A 567 -4.10 10.29 -24.78
CA TRP A 567 -4.11 8.84 -24.62
C TRP A 567 -5.49 8.24 -24.95
N ALA A 568 -6.56 8.85 -24.47
CA ALA A 568 -7.93 8.42 -24.77
C ALA A 568 -8.24 8.47 -26.29
N ASP A 569 -7.76 9.52 -26.98
CA ASP A 569 -7.89 9.65 -28.43
C ASP A 569 -7.20 8.49 -29.17
N GLN A 570 -5.96 8.19 -28.79
CA GLN A 570 -5.20 7.07 -29.38
C GLN A 570 -5.77 5.70 -29.08
N SER A 571 -6.34 5.49 -27.86
CA SER A 571 -6.81 4.18 -27.42
C SER A 571 -8.25 3.89 -27.81
N TRP A 572 -9.11 4.90 -27.92
CA TRP A 572 -10.55 4.78 -28.11
C TRP A 572 -11.11 5.72 -29.19
N GLY A 573 -10.26 6.46 -29.92
CA GLY A 573 -10.66 7.38 -31.00
C GLY A 573 -11.47 8.59 -30.50
N ARG A 574 -11.36 8.96 -29.24
CA ARG A 574 -12.03 10.14 -28.66
C ARG A 574 -11.16 10.79 -27.60
N PHE A 575 -10.93 12.08 -27.71
CA PHE A 575 -10.11 12.85 -26.77
C PHE A 575 -10.75 12.95 -25.36
N TRP A 576 -12.07 12.95 -25.26
CA TRP A 576 -12.81 13.10 -24.01
C TRP A 576 -14.10 12.28 -24.03
N GLY A 577 -14.34 11.50 -23.00
CA GLY A 577 -15.50 10.61 -22.89
C GLY A 577 -16.45 10.93 -21.76
N TRP A 578 -16.19 12.00 -20.98
CA TRP A 578 -16.94 12.35 -19.77
C TRP A 578 -16.96 11.24 -18.73
N ASP A 579 -15.93 10.40 -18.72
CA ASP A 579 -15.72 9.41 -17.67
C ASP A 579 -15.60 10.10 -16.31
N PRO A 580 -16.14 9.54 -15.22
CA PRO A 580 -16.03 10.14 -13.88
C PRO A 580 -14.59 10.49 -13.48
N LYS A 581 -13.60 9.71 -13.90
CA LYS A 581 -12.18 9.98 -13.62
C LYS A 581 -11.63 11.17 -14.41
N GLU A 582 -12.03 11.30 -15.67
CA GLU A 582 -11.72 12.47 -16.51
C GLU A 582 -12.33 13.74 -15.89
N ASN A 583 -13.60 13.68 -15.50
CA ASN A 583 -14.30 14.79 -14.84
C ASN A 583 -13.63 15.16 -13.51
N GLY A 584 -13.22 14.16 -12.73
CA GLY A 584 -12.49 14.37 -11.49
C GLY A 584 -11.18 15.13 -11.71
N ALA A 585 -10.38 14.74 -12.71
CA ALA A 585 -9.15 15.42 -13.07
C ALA A 585 -9.42 16.87 -13.52
N LEU A 586 -10.44 17.10 -14.34
CA LEU A 586 -10.86 18.42 -14.78
C LEU A 586 -11.28 19.33 -13.61
N ILE A 587 -12.05 18.81 -12.65
CA ILE A 587 -12.48 19.58 -11.47
C ILE A 587 -11.27 20.04 -10.64
N ILE A 588 -10.20 19.22 -10.52
CA ILE A 588 -8.96 19.64 -9.85
C ILE A 588 -8.31 20.81 -10.58
N VAL A 589 -8.22 20.73 -11.91
CA VAL A 589 -7.66 21.83 -12.74
C VAL A 589 -8.45 23.11 -12.55
N LEU A 590 -9.78 23.03 -12.68
CA LEU A 590 -10.68 24.18 -12.54
C LEU A 590 -10.61 24.78 -11.13
N TRP A 591 -10.54 23.94 -10.08
CA TRP A 591 -10.46 24.45 -8.72
C TRP A 591 -9.13 25.17 -8.46
N ASN A 592 -7.99 24.57 -8.83
CA ASN A 592 -6.69 25.21 -8.70
C ASN A 592 -6.60 26.52 -9.51
N ALA A 593 -7.11 26.54 -10.75
CA ALA A 593 -7.22 27.74 -11.56
C ALA A 593 -8.10 28.82 -10.89
N THR A 594 -9.22 28.42 -10.30
CA THR A 594 -10.09 29.34 -9.55
C THR A 594 -9.36 30.00 -8.38
N ILE A 595 -8.55 29.25 -7.62
CA ILE A 595 -7.70 29.79 -6.55
C ILE A 595 -6.74 30.87 -7.11
N LEU A 596 -6.06 30.57 -8.21
CA LEU A 596 -5.10 31.49 -8.82
C LEU A 596 -5.79 32.74 -9.34
N HIS A 597 -6.92 32.65 -10.06
CA HIS A 597 -7.67 33.78 -10.58
C HIS A 597 -8.26 34.64 -9.46
N ALA A 598 -8.82 34.03 -8.41
CA ALA A 598 -9.32 34.77 -7.25
C ALA A 598 -8.19 35.54 -6.53
N ARG A 599 -6.98 34.96 -6.49
CA ARG A 599 -5.81 35.63 -5.91
C ARG A 599 -5.29 36.77 -6.78
N TRP A 600 -5.18 36.57 -8.09
CA TRP A 600 -4.72 37.61 -9.05
C TRP A 600 -5.73 38.74 -9.19
N GLY A 601 -7.02 38.44 -9.20
CA GLY A 601 -8.09 39.43 -9.23
C GLY A 601 -8.29 40.17 -7.90
N GLY A 602 -7.51 39.88 -6.87
CA GLY A 602 -7.61 40.52 -5.56
C GLY A 602 -8.87 40.19 -4.75
N LEU A 603 -9.66 39.21 -5.20
CA LEU A 603 -10.90 38.75 -4.52
C LEU A 603 -10.59 38.09 -3.18
N ILE A 604 -9.45 37.40 -3.10
CA ILE A 604 -9.01 36.72 -1.87
C ILE A 604 -7.62 37.20 -1.42
N ARG A 605 -7.47 37.31 -0.10
CA ARG A 605 -6.19 37.55 0.57
C ARG A 605 -5.65 36.24 1.16
N GLU A 606 -4.70 36.30 2.11
CA GLU A 606 -4.02 35.13 2.69
C GLU A 606 -4.98 34.09 3.24
N ARG A 607 -6.00 34.50 4.02
CA ARG A 607 -7.01 33.60 4.59
C ARG A 607 -7.88 32.91 3.53
N GLY A 608 -8.34 33.67 2.55
CA GLY A 608 -9.11 33.10 1.43
C GLY A 608 -8.30 32.07 0.66
N LEU A 609 -7.02 32.37 0.38
CA LEU A 609 -6.12 31.43 -0.31
C LEU A 609 -5.99 30.10 0.47
N VAL A 610 -5.70 30.16 1.77
CA VAL A 610 -5.52 28.93 2.56
C VAL A 610 -6.85 28.17 2.73
N THR A 611 -7.96 28.88 2.90
CA THR A 611 -9.29 28.22 3.01
C THR A 611 -9.68 27.50 1.72
N MET A 612 -9.45 28.11 0.58
CA MET A 612 -9.68 27.48 -0.72
C MET A 612 -8.71 26.33 -0.98
N ALA A 613 -7.46 26.42 -0.51
CA ALA A 613 -6.51 25.30 -0.61
C ALA A 613 -6.93 24.09 0.24
N VAL A 614 -7.53 24.30 1.43
CA VAL A 614 -8.13 23.20 2.21
C VAL A 614 -9.28 22.54 1.44
N PHE A 615 -10.16 23.33 0.78
CA PHE A 615 -11.20 22.75 -0.06
C PHE A 615 -10.62 21.95 -1.23
N GLY A 616 -9.43 22.30 -1.72
CA GLY A 616 -8.68 21.49 -2.70
C GLY A 616 -8.44 20.05 -2.26
N ASN A 617 -8.29 19.79 -0.94
CA ASN A 617 -8.22 18.43 -0.42
C ASN A 617 -9.51 17.65 -0.67
N ILE A 618 -10.68 18.29 -0.50
CA ILE A 618 -11.98 17.66 -0.79
C ILE A 618 -12.09 17.32 -2.26
N VAL A 619 -11.77 18.27 -3.14
CA VAL A 619 -11.82 18.08 -4.59
C VAL A 619 -10.91 16.94 -5.02
N THR A 620 -9.67 16.90 -4.50
CA THR A 620 -8.70 15.87 -4.86
C THR A 620 -9.07 14.50 -4.31
N SER A 621 -9.53 14.40 -3.05
CA SER A 621 -9.95 13.12 -2.47
C SER A 621 -11.18 12.55 -3.16
N PHE A 622 -12.15 13.42 -3.55
CA PHE A 622 -13.30 13.01 -4.34
C PHE A 622 -12.86 12.49 -5.73
N SER A 623 -11.94 13.18 -6.41
CA SER A 623 -11.40 12.76 -7.71
C SER A 623 -10.56 11.49 -7.62
N TRP A 624 -9.91 11.23 -6.49
CA TRP A 624 -9.07 10.05 -6.30
C TRP A 624 -9.87 8.81 -5.90
N PHE A 625 -10.69 8.93 -4.83
CA PHE A 625 -11.49 7.82 -4.29
C PHE A 625 -12.95 7.88 -4.69
N GLY A 626 -13.60 9.05 -4.61
CA GLY A 626 -15.03 9.19 -4.80
C GLY A 626 -15.49 8.75 -6.19
N VAL A 627 -14.82 9.17 -7.25
CA VAL A 627 -15.18 8.79 -8.62
C VAL A 627 -14.99 7.30 -8.89
N ASN A 628 -14.05 6.63 -8.22
CA ASN A 628 -13.86 5.18 -8.34
C ASN A 628 -15.04 4.39 -7.77
N MET A 629 -15.73 4.95 -6.76
CA MET A 629 -16.87 4.32 -6.11
C MET A 629 -18.17 4.42 -6.89
N LEU A 630 -18.22 5.28 -7.93
CA LEU A 630 -19.41 5.40 -8.79
C LEU A 630 -19.65 4.14 -9.61
N GLY A 631 -18.61 3.29 -9.77
CA GLY A 631 -18.72 2.03 -10.51
C GLY A 631 -19.05 2.18 -12.00
N ILE A 632 -18.88 3.38 -12.56
CA ILE A 632 -19.17 3.74 -13.94
C ILE A 632 -17.85 4.14 -14.61
N GLY A 633 -17.70 3.77 -15.89
CA GLY A 633 -16.52 4.12 -16.68
C GLY A 633 -15.40 3.08 -16.60
N LEU A 634 -14.36 3.30 -17.43
CA LEU A 634 -13.24 2.37 -17.62
C LEU A 634 -12.26 2.33 -16.44
N HIS A 635 -12.32 3.35 -15.56
CA HIS A 635 -11.41 3.53 -14.42
C HIS A 635 -12.05 3.14 -13.07
N SER A 636 -13.15 2.40 -13.09
CA SER A 636 -13.81 1.94 -11.85
C SER A 636 -13.10 0.71 -11.28
N TYR A 637 -12.81 0.75 -9.96
CA TYR A 637 -12.21 -0.35 -9.19
C TYR A 637 -13.19 -1.00 -8.20
N GLY A 638 -14.50 -0.80 -8.40
CA GLY A 638 -15.56 -1.31 -7.54
C GLY A 638 -15.86 -0.41 -6.33
N PHE A 639 -16.97 -0.70 -5.66
CA PHE A 639 -17.43 0.03 -4.48
C PHE A 639 -16.89 -0.63 -3.19
N MET A 640 -16.32 0.18 -2.30
CA MET A 640 -15.83 -0.26 -0.99
C MET A 640 -16.49 0.56 0.12
N ASP A 641 -17.41 -0.01 0.88
CA ASP A 641 -18.17 0.66 1.95
C ASP A 641 -17.26 1.36 2.98
N ALA A 642 -16.18 0.68 3.38
CA ALA A 642 -15.23 1.26 4.33
C ALA A 642 -14.54 2.51 3.76
N ALA A 643 -14.13 2.49 2.50
CA ALA A 643 -13.50 3.64 1.85
C ALA A 643 -14.47 4.82 1.71
N PHE A 644 -15.76 4.57 1.44
CA PHE A 644 -16.80 5.60 1.40
C PHE A 644 -16.97 6.29 2.76
N LYS A 645 -17.11 5.52 3.85
CA LYS A 645 -17.23 6.07 5.21
C LYS A 645 -16.03 6.94 5.58
N TRP A 646 -14.81 6.48 5.28
CA TRP A 646 -13.59 7.26 5.53
C TRP A 646 -13.48 8.50 4.66
N LEU A 647 -13.91 8.45 3.40
CA LEU A 647 -13.98 9.62 2.53
C LEU A 647 -14.95 10.67 3.08
N MET A 648 -16.15 10.26 3.53
CA MET A 648 -17.13 11.18 4.13
C MET A 648 -16.61 11.80 5.43
N ALA A 649 -15.97 11.01 6.29
CA ALA A 649 -15.34 11.51 7.51
C ALA A 649 -14.21 12.51 7.19
N PHE A 650 -13.40 12.23 6.17
CA PHE A 650 -12.34 13.14 5.70
C PHE A 650 -12.95 14.46 5.19
N ILE A 651 -13.98 14.41 4.33
CA ILE A 651 -14.68 15.60 3.82
C ILE A 651 -15.24 16.43 4.99
N ALA A 652 -15.93 15.78 5.92
CA ALA A 652 -16.46 16.45 7.10
C ALA A 652 -15.37 17.15 7.92
N SER A 653 -14.22 16.50 8.11
CA SER A 653 -13.08 17.11 8.80
C SER A 653 -12.54 18.35 8.08
N GLN A 654 -12.46 18.32 6.74
CA GLN A 654 -12.02 19.47 5.96
C GLN A 654 -13.02 20.64 6.05
N LEU A 655 -14.32 20.37 6.03
CA LEU A 655 -15.36 21.40 6.20
C LEU A 655 -15.28 22.07 7.59
N VAL A 656 -15.02 21.30 8.63
CA VAL A 656 -14.76 21.85 9.98
C VAL A 656 -13.52 22.75 9.97
N ILE A 657 -12.42 22.33 9.34
CA ILE A 657 -11.19 23.13 9.23
C ILE A 657 -11.44 24.41 8.43
N ILE A 658 -12.23 24.35 7.37
CA ILE A 658 -12.66 25.51 6.58
C ILE A 658 -13.42 26.49 7.46
N ALA A 659 -14.41 26.00 8.23
CA ALA A 659 -15.16 26.82 9.18
C ALA A 659 -14.24 27.51 10.21
N LEU A 660 -13.27 26.78 10.78
CA LEU A 660 -12.24 27.36 11.64
C LEU A 660 -11.43 28.44 10.93
N GLY A 661 -11.05 28.23 9.67
CA GLY A 661 -10.34 29.22 8.84
C GLY A 661 -11.13 30.49 8.57
N LEU A 662 -12.45 30.43 8.57
CA LEU A 662 -13.35 31.56 8.35
C LEU A 662 -13.68 32.35 9.62
N LEU A 663 -13.29 31.87 10.80
CA LEU A 663 -13.53 32.58 12.06
C LEU A 663 -12.99 34.04 12.04
N PRO A 664 -13.64 34.99 12.70
CA PRO A 664 -13.18 36.38 12.76
C PRO A 664 -11.73 36.50 13.30
N LEU A 665 -10.96 37.45 12.77
CA LEU A 665 -9.52 37.60 13.11
C LEU A 665 -9.24 37.85 14.61
N HIS A 666 -10.20 38.41 15.33
CA HIS A 666 -10.02 38.62 16.77
C HIS A 666 -9.96 37.30 17.58
N LEU A 667 -10.47 36.21 17.01
CA LEU A 667 -10.37 34.87 17.61
C LEU A 667 -9.04 34.19 17.31
N TRP A 668 -8.27 34.70 16.34
CA TRP A 668 -6.99 34.13 15.97
C TRP A 668 -5.88 34.60 16.92
N THR A 669 -5.28 33.70 17.66
CA THR A 669 -4.21 34.01 18.61
C THR A 669 -3.04 34.77 17.98
N SER A 670 -2.67 34.43 16.74
CA SER A 670 -1.60 35.11 16.01
C SER A 670 -1.91 36.56 15.61
N PHE A 671 -3.19 36.97 15.56
CA PHE A 671 -3.60 38.29 15.09
C PHE A 671 -4.32 39.12 16.15
N ARG A 672 -4.51 38.60 17.37
CA ARG A 672 -5.01 39.38 18.49
C ARG A 672 -4.04 40.54 18.73
N ARG A 673 -4.50 41.78 18.59
CA ARG A 673 -3.81 42.95 19.10
C ARG A 673 -3.73 42.78 20.60
N THR A 674 -2.53 42.58 21.18
CA THR A 674 -2.31 42.80 22.62
C THR A 674 -2.69 44.23 22.87
N ALA A 675 -3.79 44.47 23.59
CA ALA A 675 -4.10 45.80 24.09
C ALA A 675 -2.88 46.26 24.86
N LYS A 676 -2.24 47.34 24.37
CA LYS A 676 -1.18 48.00 25.10
C LYS A 676 -1.77 48.36 26.48
N PRO A 677 -1.17 47.95 27.61
CA PRO A 677 -1.68 48.39 28.91
C PRO A 677 -1.78 49.90 28.86
N PRO A 678 -2.84 50.52 29.43
CA PRO A 678 -2.91 51.95 29.48
C PRO A 678 -1.65 52.49 30.16
N ALA A 679 -0.99 53.49 29.55
CA ALA A 679 0.23 54.05 30.09
C ALA A 679 -0.10 54.55 31.49
N ALA A 680 0.42 53.85 32.51
CA ALA A 680 0.36 54.30 33.88
C ALA A 680 1.20 55.57 34.00
N GLY A 681 0.54 56.63 34.37
CA GLY A 681 1.22 57.84 34.85
C GLY A 681 1.20 59.06 33.94
N GLY A 682 -0.01 59.59 33.66
CA GLY A 682 -0.13 61.05 33.51
C GLY A 682 -0.01 61.70 34.90
N ARG A 683 1.08 62.35 35.16
CA ARG A 683 1.25 63.17 36.39
C ARG A 683 0.07 64.12 36.49
N ALA A 684 -0.60 64.11 37.63
CA ALA A 684 -1.57 65.15 38.03
C ALA A 684 -0.92 66.52 37.91
N GLY A 685 -1.45 67.34 37.03
CA GLY A 685 -1.06 68.78 36.94
C GLY A 685 -1.41 69.44 38.25
N ARG A 686 -0.40 70.14 38.84
CA ARG A 686 -0.59 71.05 39.95
C ARG A 686 -1.60 72.15 39.52
N PRO A 687 -2.53 72.57 40.41
CA PRO A 687 -3.38 73.73 40.12
C PRO A 687 -2.52 75.01 40.19
N ALA A 688 -2.72 75.88 39.23
CA ALA A 688 -2.17 77.21 39.21
C ALA A 688 -2.72 78.07 40.35
N PRO A 689 -1.93 78.96 40.97
CA PRO A 689 -2.41 79.85 42.03
C PRO A 689 -3.36 80.92 41.49
N ALA A 690 -4.43 81.18 42.23
CA ALA A 690 -5.35 82.29 41.96
C ALA A 690 -4.64 83.62 42.21
N VAL A 691 -4.76 84.57 41.23
CA VAL A 691 -4.39 85.98 41.43
C VAL A 691 -5.71 86.73 41.67
N THR A 692 -5.74 87.40 42.76
CA THR A 692 -6.71 88.39 43.24
C THR A 692 -6.88 89.54 42.28
#